data_1e7dc5be6ef2de74d7d59f5b8f3e4cca
#
_entry.id   1e7dc5be6ef2de74d7d59f5b8f3e4cca
#
_cell.length_a   1.000
_cell.length_b   1.000
_cell.length_c   1.000
_cell.angle_alpha   90.00
_cell.angle_beta   90.00
_cell.angle_gamma   90.00
#
_symmetry.space_group_name_H-M   'P 1'
#
loop_
_entity.id
_entity.type
_entity.pdbx_description
1 polymer ?
#
loop_
_entity_poly.entity_id
_entity_poly.type
_entity_poly.pdbx_seq_one_letter_code
_entity_poly.pdbx_strand_id
1 'polypeptide(L)'
;MRLVKPLRLGVLARPWSWRGQHALGVSVQAWCSMDAPHLLSTDARMWQGVSSLILDDEVVDLALPKPCAEFLVSGHACAPHGQEVSQLVVQARVGPIEKRLAVFGRRQWRQGRPGEAAPFTRVPLDGSRSWGGPQYPDNPAGMGMELAAPGEPLTLPQVEPWEGRLHRSGQQGSPAGLGPVSPLRPRRFRLAGHYDPAWLQHDPGMMLDSLDPHFFNTAEPDQWWPRQSHWPADSTWELHHLHAQRPQWCGTLPQWQAMCWYQDRRVPGLQKLDLLHTTVWFFPDLGHMLLLYQGSVSVQDAQAQDVSLLMPAVELAGQARGQDHYERVLHLRSEGDQAGLFALRDQDLLPQACCAPLGEVLSSPDDPLSLTMRTRLERWAQEAAQAHPAWQDDFFSLTQAGPPKPMDIDRTDWVQEVRQSNRQLWDARQKLAAGMEQVQDMQRQSPFQDKAAYRVAARETQHLLDELDRMGSDNAAVSGVLAKPVEQARQAMQAYGEAVLVSELRQQRLRRRVELILAGTRNLSGLDLSGLHLQGFDFSGVRCVGTCFNDAVLTEGTFAGADCSGASFVRARLEQVQFSQSQLDDVDFSAAVLQSVQFRHVQAIRWQPRESSWQDVLFQQSHLQEQEWLDVDMLRCTFESSQLQEVQYLMRSRLSGVRYQDCQLQQCLWLDCDLRGLSLRGSTLKESSWLLGLLDGVADCSASTWHQSVVSGLDMPGSNWQGARLEESNLRGVDLSQSCFEQAQLQCCDLSRANLHGSQWSQAVLRECILIDADFSQAVLSKVDMSNSLAGGANVRGALLDTVNLFRADLQGWQTDMRTRSRNVYLRTARRGPAGGPV
;
A
#
# COMPACT_ATOMS: atom_id res chain seq x y z
N MET A 1 -7.26 -16.37 1.46
CA MET A 1 -8.33 -16.21 0.45
C MET A 1 -7.97 -15.03 -0.45
N ARG A 2 -7.88 -15.25 -1.77
CA ARG A 2 -7.51 -14.20 -2.75
C ARG A 2 -8.77 -13.41 -3.16
N LEU A 3 -8.66 -12.08 -3.31
CA LEU A 3 -9.74 -11.23 -3.78
C LEU A 3 -9.39 -10.65 -5.16
N VAL A 4 -10.21 -10.91 -6.16
CA VAL A 4 -10.10 -10.39 -7.53
C VAL A 4 -11.32 -9.50 -7.80
N LYS A 5 -11.22 -8.20 -7.60
CA LYS A 5 -12.36 -7.28 -7.69
C LYS A 5 -12.11 -6.10 -8.64
N PRO A 6 -13.16 -5.45 -9.15
CA PRO A 6 -13.03 -4.16 -9.82
C PRO A 6 -12.76 -3.04 -8.80
N LEU A 7 -12.24 -1.91 -9.26
CA LEU A 7 -11.96 -0.73 -8.41
C LEU A 7 -13.22 -0.11 -7.81
N ARG A 8 -14.37 -0.34 -8.43
CA ARG A 8 -15.66 0.30 -8.09
C ARG A 8 -16.56 -0.52 -7.18
N LEU A 9 -16.14 -1.69 -6.74
CA LEU A 9 -16.90 -2.49 -5.78
C LEU A 9 -16.11 -2.67 -4.48
N GLY A 10 -16.76 -2.39 -3.37
CA GLY A 10 -16.32 -2.83 -2.05
C GLY A 10 -16.69 -4.30 -1.83
N VAL A 11 -15.93 -5.01 -1.00
CA VAL A 11 -16.22 -6.40 -0.62
C VAL A 11 -15.89 -6.60 0.84
N LEU A 12 -16.84 -7.16 1.57
CA LEU A 12 -16.64 -7.71 2.90
C LEU A 12 -16.91 -9.21 2.83
N ALA A 13 -16.06 -9.99 3.46
CA ALA A 13 -16.27 -11.43 3.62
C ALA A 13 -16.04 -11.81 5.07
N ARG A 14 -16.96 -12.59 5.63
CA ARG A 14 -16.93 -12.99 7.04
C ARG A 14 -17.30 -14.46 7.19
N PRO A 15 -16.42 -15.31 7.73
CA PRO A 15 -16.81 -16.63 8.16
C PRO A 15 -17.72 -16.53 9.38
N TRP A 16 -18.73 -17.38 9.43
CA TRP A 16 -19.65 -17.46 10.55
C TRP A 16 -20.14 -18.88 10.75
N SER A 17 -20.52 -19.19 11.99
CA SER A 17 -21.00 -20.51 12.37
C SER A 17 -22.26 -20.39 13.20
N TRP A 18 -23.30 -21.11 12.83
CA TRP A 18 -24.59 -21.10 13.52
C TRP A 18 -25.26 -22.47 13.41
N ARG A 19 -25.75 -22.99 14.53
CA ARG A 19 -26.45 -24.30 14.61
C ARG A 19 -25.65 -25.45 13.97
N GLY A 20 -24.34 -25.45 14.18
CA GLY A 20 -23.46 -26.49 13.63
C GLY A 20 -23.19 -26.39 12.13
N GLN A 21 -23.66 -25.35 11.48
CA GLN A 21 -23.31 -25.03 10.08
C GLN A 21 -22.30 -23.92 10.01
N HIS A 22 -21.33 -24.09 9.10
CA HIS A 22 -20.31 -23.07 8.81
C HIS A 22 -20.60 -22.45 7.45
N ALA A 23 -20.43 -21.15 7.35
CA ALA A 23 -20.61 -20.42 6.10
C ALA A 23 -19.66 -19.24 5.99
N LEU A 24 -19.39 -18.84 4.76
CA LEU A 24 -18.74 -17.57 4.43
C LEU A 24 -19.81 -16.61 3.93
N GLY A 25 -20.09 -15.59 4.70
CA GLY A 25 -20.91 -14.46 4.25
C GLY A 25 -20.09 -13.53 3.35
N VAL A 26 -20.69 -13.11 2.26
CA VAL A 26 -20.11 -12.17 1.29
C VAL A 26 -21.06 -10.98 1.13
N SER A 27 -20.54 -9.78 1.28
CA SER A 27 -21.25 -8.52 1.03
C SER A 27 -20.49 -7.72 0.00
N VAL A 28 -21.14 -7.42 -1.12
CA VAL A 28 -20.61 -6.56 -2.17
C VAL A 28 -21.26 -5.20 -2.06
N GLN A 29 -20.44 -4.17 -2.08
CA GLN A 29 -20.82 -2.78 -1.83
C GLN A 29 -20.65 -1.99 -3.11
N ALA A 30 -21.71 -1.28 -3.51
CA ALA A 30 -21.75 -0.42 -4.68
C ALA A 30 -22.08 1.02 -4.28
N TRP A 31 -21.21 1.96 -4.56
CA TRP A 31 -21.35 3.38 -4.27
C TRP A 31 -21.69 4.13 -5.54
N CYS A 32 -22.87 4.73 -5.59
CA CYS A 32 -23.33 5.41 -6.79
C CYS A 32 -23.99 6.75 -6.48
N SER A 33 -23.99 7.64 -7.46
CA SER A 33 -24.66 8.93 -7.37
C SER A 33 -26.18 8.75 -7.35
N MET A 34 -26.89 9.52 -6.55
CA MET A 34 -28.36 9.56 -6.55
C MET A 34 -28.93 10.19 -7.83
N ASP A 35 -28.17 11.05 -8.52
CA ASP A 35 -28.57 11.65 -9.79
C ASP A 35 -28.32 10.73 -10.99
N ALA A 36 -27.30 9.89 -10.92
CA ALA A 36 -26.94 8.94 -11.95
C ALA A 36 -26.71 7.55 -11.33
N PRO A 37 -27.78 6.86 -10.88
CA PRO A 37 -27.64 5.63 -10.11
C PRO A 37 -26.99 4.48 -10.87
N HIS A 38 -26.86 4.60 -12.19
CA HIS A 38 -26.16 3.63 -13.03
C HIS A 38 -24.63 3.78 -13.03
N LEU A 39 -24.07 4.91 -12.54
CA LEU A 39 -22.64 5.16 -12.49
C LEU A 39 -22.06 4.80 -11.11
N LEU A 40 -21.10 3.90 -11.13
CA LEU A 40 -20.37 3.48 -9.94
C LEU A 40 -19.15 4.39 -9.70
N SER A 41 -19.01 4.85 -8.49
CA SER A 41 -17.79 5.47 -7.98
C SER A 41 -16.82 4.42 -7.41
N THR A 42 -15.59 4.80 -7.18
CA THR A 42 -14.57 3.90 -6.60
C THR A 42 -14.90 3.53 -5.15
N ASP A 43 -14.46 2.35 -4.70
CA ASP A 43 -14.64 1.93 -3.31
C ASP A 43 -13.90 2.84 -2.32
N ALA A 44 -12.79 3.44 -2.72
CA ALA A 44 -12.09 4.42 -1.92
C ALA A 44 -12.94 5.66 -1.61
N ARG A 45 -13.65 6.19 -2.63
CA ARG A 45 -14.57 7.31 -2.46
C ARG A 45 -15.77 6.94 -1.58
N MET A 46 -16.22 5.69 -1.69
CA MET A 46 -17.24 5.16 -0.80
C MET A 46 -16.80 5.23 0.67
N TRP A 47 -15.62 4.70 0.98
CA TRP A 47 -15.14 4.68 2.36
C TRP A 47 -14.91 6.09 2.91
N GLN A 48 -14.36 7.00 2.11
CA GLN A 48 -14.22 8.40 2.50
C GLN A 48 -15.58 9.05 2.82
N GLY A 49 -16.59 8.81 1.97
CA GLY A 49 -17.92 9.37 2.17
C GLY A 49 -18.63 8.76 3.39
N VAL A 50 -18.61 7.45 3.51
CA VAL A 50 -19.28 6.72 4.59
C VAL A 50 -18.65 7.05 5.95
N SER A 51 -17.34 7.03 6.08
CA SER A 51 -16.63 7.30 7.35
C SER A 51 -16.92 8.69 7.92
N SER A 52 -17.28 9.66 7.06
CA SER A 52 -17.60 11.01 7.49
C SER A 52 -18.98 11.16 8.14
N LEU A 53 -19.89 10.18 7.99
CA LEU A 53 -21.30 10.29 8.35
C LEU A 53 -21.83 9.14 9.24
N ILE A 54 -21.01 8.16 9.58
CA ILE A 54 -21.34 7.11 10.54
C ILE A 54 -20.63 7.34 11.87
N LEU A 55 -21.26 6.96 12.96
CA LEU A 55 -20.70 7.08 14.30
C LEU A 55 -19.74 5.92 14.61
N ASP A 56 -18.82 6.11 15.55
CA ASP A 56 -17.77 5.15 15.90
C ASP A 56 -18.27 3.75 16.33
N ASP A 57 -19.52 3.65 16.84
CA ASP A 57 -20.13 2.41 17.24
C ASP A 57 -21.08 1.81 16.19
N GLU A 58 -21.18 2.43 15.03
CA GLU A 58 -21.98 1.97 13.90
C GLU A 58 -21.13 1.14 12.94
N VAL A 59 -21.74 0.16 12.33
CA VAL A 59 -21.09 -0.76 11.37
C VAL A 59 -21.79 -0.67 10.03
N VAL A 60 -21.02 -0.50 8.97
CA VAL A 60 -21.58 -0.42 7.61
C VAL A 60 -22.31 -1.70 7.25
N ASP A 61 -21.68 -2.84 7.49
CA ASP A 61 -22.28 -4.16 7.27
C ASP A 61 -21.53 -5.26 8.04
N LEU A 62 -22.21 -6.33 8.35
CA LEU A 62 -21.63 -7.48 9.02
C LEU A 62 -21.29 -8.64 8.06
N ALA A 63 -21.64 -8.52 6.79
CA ALA A 63 -21.57 -9.58 5.78
C ALA A 63 -22.33 -10.86 6.21
N LEU A 64 -23.46 -10.69 6.90
CA LEU A 64 -24.32 -11.76 7.42
C LEU A 64 -25.69 -11.68 6.77
N PRO A 65 -26.38 -12.81 6.51
CA PRO A 65 -27.63 -12.84 5.77
C PRO A 65 -28.75 -12.12 6.54
N LYS A 66 -29.31 -11.06 5.96
CA LYS A 66 -30.42 -10.30 6.51
C LYS A 66 -31.76 -10.95 6.17
N PRO A 67 -32.63 -11.15 7.14
CA PRO A 67 -33.97 -11.72 6.89
C PRO A 67 -34.89 -10.75 6.18
N CYS A 68 -34.69 -9.43 6.34
CA CYS A 68 -35.50 -8.40 5.72
C CYS A 68 -34.66 -7.43 4.89
N ALA A 69 -35.16 -7.02 3.74
CA ALA A 69 -34.64 -5.85 3.06
C ALA A 69 -34.86 -4.61 3.92
N GLU A 70 -33.90 -3.68 3.89
CA GLU A 70 -33.93 -2.48 4.72
C GLU A 70 -33.40 -1.25 3.99
N PHE A 71 -33.80 -0.08 4.44
CA PHE A 71 -33.18 1.16 3.99
C PHE A 71 -32.70 2.02 5.16
N LEU A 72 -31.69 2.83 4.91
CA LEU A 72 -31.05 3.73 5.85
C LEU A 72 -30.87 5.11 5.22
N VAL A 73 -30.82 6.15 6.07
CA VAL A 73 -30.43 7.50 5.66
C VAL A 73 -29.54 8.10 6.71
N SER A 74 -28.34 8.54 6.32
CA SER A 74 -27.42 9.30 7.16
C SER A 74 -27.26 10.71 6.58
N GLY A 75 -27.41 11.73 7.45
CA GLY A 75 -27.33 13.12 7.06
C GLY A 75 -28.16 14.04 7.92
N HIS A 76 -28.71 15.07 7.34
CA HIS A 76 -29.40 16.13 8.06
C HIS A 76 -30.84 16.35 7.55
N ALA A 77 -31.69 16.74 8.45
CA ALA A 77 -32.93 17.42 8.11
C ALA A 77 -32.60 18.84 7.63
N CYS A 78 -33.07 19.21 6.47
CA CYS A 78 -32.77 20.50 5.85
C CYS A 78 -34.06 21.29 5.59
N ALA A 79 -34.06 22.54 6.02
CA ALA A 79 -35.15 23.48 5.73
C ALA A 79 -35.23 23.78 4.25
N PRO A 80 -36.45 23.85 3.64
CA PRO A 80 -36.61 24.11 2.22
C PRO A 80 -35.99 25.45 1.82
N HIS A 81 -35.18 25.42 0.76
CA HIS A 81 -34.53 26.61 0.18
C HIS A 81 -33.67 27.41 1.18
N GLY A 82 -33.19 26.78 2.25
CA GLY A 82 -32.39 27.43 3.27
C GLY A 82 -33.12 28.44 4.14
N GLN A 83 -34.45 28.49 4.08
CA GLN A 83 -35.26 29.35 4.91
C GLN A 83 -35.41 28.77 6.32
N GLU A 84 -35.24 29.58 7.36
CA GLU A 84 -35.41 29.12 8.72
C GLU A 84 -36.83 28.64 9.01
N VAL A 85 -36.94 27.47 9.61
CA VAL A 85 -38.20 26.88 10.08
C VAL A 85 -38.08 26.46 11.55
N SER A 86 -39.17 26.49 12.32
CA SER A 86 -39.17 26.02 13.71
C SER A 86 -39.49 24.52 13.84
N GLN A 87 -40.15 23.96 12.82
CA GLN A 87 -40.48 22.53 12.75
C GLN A 87 -40.49 22.06 11.27
N LEU A 88 -40.25 20.78 11.08
CA LEU A 88 -40.14 20.17 9.77
C LEU A 88 -40.56 18.70 9.84
N VAL A 89 -41.11 18.16 8.77
CA VAL A 89 -41.32 16.72 8.62
C VAL A 89 -40.32 16.17 7.65
N VAL A 90 -39.51 15.24 8.09
CA VAL A 90 -38.64 14.46 7.23
C VAL A 90 -39.33 13.15 6.87
N GLN A 91 -39.27 12.77 5.61
CA GLN A 91 -39.84 11.52 5.13
C GLN A 91 -38.85 10.80 4.20
N ALA A 92 -38.70 9.51 4.41
CA ALA A 92 -37.99 8.62 3.51
C ALA A 92 -38.90 7.44 3.16
N ARG A 93 -39.01 7.14 1.86
CA ARG A 93 -39.78 6.04 1.33
C ARG A 93 -38.94 5.25 0.33
N VAL A 94 -38.93 3.93 0.47
CA VAL A 94 -38.33 3.01 -0.50
C VAL A 94 -39.32 1.88 -0.77
N GLY A 95 -39.73 1.74 -2.01
CA GLY A 95 -40.84 0.84 -2.39
C GLY A 95 -42.07 1.07 -1.53
N PRO A 96 -42.59 0.04 -0.81
CA PRO A 96 -43.76 0.16 0.03
C PRO A 96 -43.49 0.67 1.45
N ILE A 97 -42.20 0.78 1.86
CA ILE A 97 -41.81 1.15 3.22
C ILE A 97 -41.60 2.64 3.31
N GLU A 98 -42.22 3.26 4.31
CA GLU A 98 -42.18 4.71 4.55
C GLU A 98 -41.92 4.98 6.03
N LYS A 99 -41.01 5.89 6.34
CA LYS A 99 -40.75 6.40 7.67
C LYS A 99 -40.77 7.91 7.69
N ARG A 100 -41.42 8.46 8.72
CA ARG A 100 -41.53 9.91 8.93
C ARG A 100 -40.98 10.28 10.30
N LEU A 101 -40.29 11.39 10.35
CA LEU A 101 -39.79 11.99 11.59
C LEU A 101 -40.28 13.42 11.71
N ALA A 102 -40.62 13.81 12.94
CA ALA A 102 -40.87 15.22 13.27
C ALA A 102 -39.56 15.83 13.76
N VAL A 103 -39.12 16.89 13.10
CA VAL A 103 -37.88 17.60 13.46
C VAL A 103 -38.22 18.99 13.92
N PHE A 104 -37.66 19.36 15.05
CA PHE A 104 -37.90 20.64 15.71
C PHE A 104 -36.58 21.36 15.97
N GLY A 105 -36.64 22.69 16.03
CA GLY A 105 -35.53 23.44 16.60
C GLY A 105 -35.39 23.20 18.10
N ARG A 106 -34.39 23.79 18.73
CA ARG A 106 -34.18 23.67 20.18
C ARG A 106 -35.38 24.17 20.94
N ARG A 107 -35.94 23.34 21.86
CA ARG A 107 -37.10 23.65 22.66
C ARG A 107 -36.94 23.03 24.05
N GLN A 108 -37.67 23.58 25.03
CA GLN A 108 -37.63 23.19 26.41
C GLN A 108 -39.04 22.98 26.97
N TRP A 109 -39.18 22.22 28.02
CA TRP A 109 -40.44 22.10 28.71
C TRP A 109 -40.85 23.45 29.36
N ARG A 110 -42.06 23.90 29.11
CA ARG A 110 -42.66 25.07 29.79
C ARG A 110 -44.03 24.69 30.32
N GLN A 111 -44.20 24.78 31.64
CA GLN A 111 -45.47 24.46 32.31
C GLN A 111 -46.08 23.09 31.92
N GLY A 112 -45.23 22.07 31.77
CA GLY A 112 -45.67 20.71 31.42
C GLY A 112 -46.01 20.49 29.96
N ARG A 113 -45.75 21.47 29.07
CA ARG A 113 -45.95 21.36 27.62
C ARG A 113 -44.65 21.71 26.89
N PRO A 114 -44.45 21.22 25.65
CA PRO A 114 -43.37 21.69 24.83
C PRO A 114 -43.44 23.21 24.58
N GLY A 115 -42.36 23.92 24.86
CA GLY A 115 -42.20 25.33 24.52
C GLY A 115 -42.04 25.56 23.03
N GLU A 116 -42.01 26.84 22.63
CA GLU A 116 -41.72 27.20 21.23
C GLU A 116 -40.35 26.70 20.81
N ALA A 117 -40.27 26.17 19.60
CA ALA A 117 -39.03 25.72 18.99
C ALA A 117 -38.28 26.88 18.33
N ALA A 118 -36.98 26.97 18.60
CA ALA A 118 -36.14 27.97 17.95
C ALA A 118 -36.08 27.70 16.42
N PRO A 119 -35.87 28.74 15.61
CA PRO A 119 -35.68 28.52 14.16
C PRO A 119 -34.37 27.73 13.89
N PHE A 120 -34.39 26.96 12.80
CA PHE A 120 -33.23 26.22 12.31
C PHE A 120 -33.26 26.08 10.79
N THR A 121 -32.10 25.90 10.18
CA THR A 121 -31.94 25.57 8.75
C THR A 121 -31.54 24.12 8.54
N ARG A 122 -30.82 23.51 9.49
CA ARG A 122 -30.27 22.16 9.41
C ARG A 122 -30.17 21.50 10.79
N VAL A 123 -30.58 20.24 10.89
CA VAL A 123 -30.52 19.44 12.14
C VAL A 123 -29.99 18.05 11.80
N PRO A 124 -28.92 17.55 12.45
CA PRO A 124 -28.44 16.17 12.27
C PRO A 124 -29.53 15.15 12.62
N LEU A 125 -29.64 14.09 11.85
CA LEU A 125 -30.58 13.00 12.09
C LEU A 125 -29.95 11.82 12.81
N ASP A 126 -28.83 12.04 13.47
CA ASP A 126 -28.18 11.06 14.34
C ASP A 126 -28.87 10.91 15.70
N GLY A 127 -28.51 9.86 16.43
CA GLY A 127 -29.08 9.56 17.73
C GLY A 127 -28.90 10.65 18.79
N SER A 128 -27.92 11.56 18.64
CA SER A 128 -27.65 12.65 19.61
C SER A 128 -28.76 13.67 19.70
N ARG A 129 -29.59 13.79 18.65
CA ARG A 129 -30.73 14.75 18.60
C ARG A 129 -32.05 14.10 18.94
N SER A 130 -32.10 12.81 19.19
CA SER A 130 -33.31 12.07 19.51
C SER A 130 -33.40 11.78 21.01
N TRP A 131 -34.57 11.26 21.44
CA TRP A 131 -34.79 10.88 22.84
C TRP A 131 -33.73 9.95 23.40
N GLY A 132 -33.12 10.33 24.52
CA GLY A 132 -32.12 9.56 25.22
C GLY A 132 -31.39 10.39 26.27
N GLY A 133 -30.22 9.91 26.66
CA GLY A 133 -29.33 10.53 27.66
C GLY A 133 -28.45 9.49 28.34
N PRO A 134 -27.50 9.91 29.20
CA PRO A 134 -26.49 8.99 29.80
C PRO A 134 -27.07 7.82 30.57
N GLN A 135 -28.29 7.97 31.10
CA GLN A 135 -29.00 6.91 31.84
C GLN A 135 -29.89 6.04 30.95
N TYR A 136 -29.97 6.30 29.67
CA TYR A 136 -30.80 5.57 28.73
C TYR A 136 -29.95 4.71 27.80
N PRO A 137 -29.74 3.42 28.10
CA PRO A 137 -28.77 2.57 27.38
C PRO A 137 -29.05 2.41 25.88
N ASP A 138 -30.31 2.52 25.45
CA ASP A 138 -30.68 2.42 24.03
C ASP A 138 -30.26 3.65 23.21
N ASN A 139 -30.06 4.80 23.86
CA ASN A 139 -29.51 5.99 23.25
C ASN A 139 -28.77 6.88 24.26
N PRO A 140 -27.59 6.52 24.74
CA PRO A 140 -26.87 7.26 25.77
C PRO A 140 -26.35 8.63 25.30
N ALA A 141 -26.15 8.82 23.99
CA ALA A 141 -25.76 10.10 23.41
C ALA A 141 -26.98 11.04 23.16
N GLY A 142 -28.19 10.56 23.36
CA GLY A 142 -29.42 11.30 23.12
C GLY A 142 -29.70 12.41 24.14
N MET A 143 -30.81 13.10 23.95
CA MET A 143 -31.23 14.23 24.75
C MET A 143 -32.67 14.06 25.28
N GLY A 144 -33.01 14.78 26.31
CA GLY A 144 -34.38 14.72 26.90
C GLY A 144 -34.48 13.95 28.21
N MET A 145 -33.48 13.16 28.57
CA MET A 145 -33.36 12.47 29.86
C MET A 145 -32.19 12.97 30.70
N GLU A 146 -31.72 14.17 30.42
CA GLU A 146 -30.66 14.78 31.23
C GLU A 146 -31.16 15.10 32.64
N LEU A 147 -30.29 14.91 33.64
CA LEU A 147 -30.54 15.43 34.99
C LEU A 147 -30.32 16.94 34.95
N ALA A 148 -31.40 17.70 34.78
CA ALA A 148 -31.28 19.15 34.90
C ALA A 148 -30.86 19.54 36.31
N ALA A 149 -30.00 20.53 36.44
CA ALA A 149 -29.75 21.16 37.73
C ALA A 149 -31.06 21.73 38.31
N PRO A 150 -31.20 21.77 39.62
CA PRO A 150 -32.44 22.33 40.21
C PRO A 150 -32.71 23.73 39.69
N GLY A 151 -33.84 23.91 38.97
CA GLY A 151 -34.22 25.18 38.36
C GLY A 151 -33.93 25.35 36.89
N GLU A 152 -33.19 24.45 36.24
CA GLU A 152 -32.98 24.49 34.81
C GLU A 152 -34.11 23.77 34.04
N PRO A 153 -34.61 24.35 32.96
CA PRO A 153 -35.65 23.70 32.16
C PRO A 153 -35.04 22.53 31.34
N LEU A 154 -35.73 21.39 31.44
CA LEU A 154 -35.35 20.19 30.66
C LEU A 154 -35.45 20.45 29.14
N THR A 155 -34.40 20.12 28.42
CA THR A 155 -34.36 20.20 26.97
C THR A 155 -35.16 19.05 26.34
N LEU A 156 -35.91 19.33 25.30
CA LEU A 156 -36.62 18.34 24.50
C LEU A 156 -35.79 17.84 23.32
N PRO A 157 -35.99 16.58 22.89
CA PRO A 157 -35.35 16.10 21.68
C PRO A 157 -35.76 16.95 20.46
N GLN A 158 -34.83 17.07 19.51
CA GLN A 158 -35.07 17.75 18.26
C GLN A 158 -35.66 16.80 17.19
N VAL A 159 -35.39 15.51 17.27
CA VAL A 159 -35.89 14.48 16.37
C VAL A 159 -36.81 13.54 17.15
N GLU A 160 -38.02 13.42 16.68
CA GLU A 160 -39.05 12.56 17.30
C GLU A 160 -39.72 11.67 16.26
N PRO A 161 -40.24 10.47 16.67
CA PRO A 161 -41.07 9.68 15.76
C PRO A 161 -42.35 10.46 15.41
N TRP A 162 -42.80 10.36 14.16
CA TRP A 162 -44.01 11.09 13.76
C TRP A 162 -45.24 10.73 14.57
N GLU A 163 -45.42 9.48 14.95
CA GLU A 163 -46.57 8.99 15.73
C GLU A 163 -46.34 9.00 17.26
N GLY A 164 -45.08 9.21 17.70
CA GLY A 164 -44.71 9.21 19.11
C GLY A 164 -44.26 10.54 19.66
N ARG A 165 -44.74 11.67 19.12
CA ARG A 165 -44.33 13.01 19.54
C ARG A 165 -44.67 13.31 21.01
N LEU A 166 -43.83 14.08 21.66
CA LEU A 166 -43.99 14.49 23.05
C LEU A 166 -44.95 15.68 23.16
N HIS A 167 -46.02 15.51 23.91
CA HIS A 167 -47.07 16.53 24.09
C HIS A 167 -47.19 17.01 25.55
N ARG A 168 -46.71 16.22 26.52
CA ARG A 168 -46.79 16.56 27.94
C ARG A 168 -45.61 16.04 28.72
N SER A 169 -45.23 16.76 29.79
CA SER A 169 -44.17 16.31 30.69
C SER A 169 -44.57 15.01 31.39
N GLY A 170 -43.58 14.11 31.56
CA GLY A 170 -43.80 12.75 32.07
C GLY A 170 -44.17 11.70 31.00
N GLN A 171 -44.41 12.09 29.78
CA GLN A 171 -44.49 11.16 28.65
C GLN A 171 -43.10 10.64 28.34
N GLN A 172 -42.95 9.32 28.27
CA GLN A 172 -41.70 8.69 27.85
C GLN A 172 -41.57 8.74 26.32
N GLY A 173 -40.46 9.28 25.86
CA GLY A 173 -40.12 9.28 24.45
C GLY A 173 -39.49 7.96 24.02
N SER A 174 -39.23 7.85 22.76
CA SER A 174 -38.43 6.78 22.14
C SER A 174 -37.36 7.34 21.21
N PRO A 175 -36.19 6.70 21.12
CA PRO A 175 -35.21 7.11 20.13
C PRO A 175 -35.82 7.06 18.73
N ALA A 176 -35.46 8.02 17.91
CA ALA A 176 -35.92 8.12 16.50
C ALA A 176 -34.76 8.52 15.60
N GLY A 177 -34.66 7.92 14.44
CA GLY A 177 -33.64 8.19 13.44
C GLY A 177 -33.95 7.46 12.14
N LEU A 178 -33.11 7.68 11.15
CA LEU A 178 -33.13 6.97 9.87
C LEU A 178 -31.82 6.21 9.62
N GLY A 179 -30.83 6.44 10.48
CA GLY A 179 -29.51 5.83 10.41
C GLY A 179 -29.44 4.43 11.03
N PRO A 180 -28.25 3.85 11.07
CA PRO A 180 -28.04 2.51 11.63
C PRO A 180 -28.21 2.48 13.14
N VAL A 181 -28.61 1.31 13.64
CA VAL A 181 -28.64 1.02 15.08
C VAL A 181 -27.40 0.21 15.42
N SER A 182 -26.58 0.72 16.31
CA SER A 182 -25.41 0.01 16.80
C SER A 182 -25.77 -1.42 17.33
N PRO A 183 -25.00 -2.45 16.97
CA PRO A 183 -25.23 -3.81 17.49
C PRO A 183 -25.10 -3.90 19.03
N LEU A 184 -24.48 -2.91 19.66
CA LEU A 184 -24.29 -2.83 21.11
C LEU A 184 -25.50 -2.23 21.85
N ARG A 185 -26.48 -1.65 21.15
CA ARG A 185 -27.68 -1.10 21.78
C ARG A 185 -28.56 -2.22 22.36
N PRO A 186 -29.05 -2.11 23.57
CA PRO A 186 -29.81 -3.19 24.24
C PRO A 186 -30.98 -3.70 23.42
N ARG A 187 -31.70 -2.83 22.71
CA ARG A 187 -32.83 -3.21 21.84
C ARG A 187 -32.43 -4.11 20.69
N ARG A 188 -31.25 -3.90 20.08
CA ARG A 188 -30.69 -4.77 19.04
C ARG A 188 -29.94 -5.95 19.64
N PHE A 189 -29.14 -5.71 20.68
CA PHE A 189 -28.36 -6.74 21.33
C PHE A 189 -29.21 -7.91 21.89
N ARG A 190 -30.44 -7.62 22.33
CA ARG A 190 -31.39 -8.68 22.77
C ARG A 190 -31.66 -9.73 21.67
N LEU A 191 -31.58 -9.34 20.39
CA LEU A 191 -31.73 -10.27 19.26
C LEU A 191 -30.52 -11.17 19.07
N ALA A 192 -29.37 -10.81 19.62
CA ALA A 192 -28.15 -11.65 19.55
C ALA A 192 -28.25 -12.94 20.38
N GLY A 193 -29.29 -13.09 21.20
CA GLY A 193 -29.51 -14.24 22.06
C GLY A 193 -29.00 -14.05 23.48
N HIS A 194 -29.06 -15.10 24.28
CA HIS A 194 -28.71 -15.09 25.71
C HIS A 194 -27.34 -15.76 25.92
N TYR A 195 -26.32 -14.95 26.18
CA TYR A 195 -24.97 -15.42 26.45
C TYR A 195 -24.81 -15.78 27.91
N ASP A 196 -24.62 -17.06 28.21
CA ASP A 196 -24.30 -17.54 29.53
C ASP A 196 -22.79 -17.75 29.75
N PRO A 197 -22.34 -17.86 31.03
CA PRO A 197 -20.93 -18.09 31.32
C PRO A 197 -20.37 -19.40 30.72
N ALA A 198 -21.20 -20.41 30.54
CA ALA A 198 -20.78 -21.69 29.97
C ALA A 198 -20.46 -21.56 28.47
N TRP A 199 -21.27 -20.79 27.74
CA TRP A 199 -21.00 -20.50 26.33
C TRP A 199 -19.69 -19.74 26.15
N LEU A 200 -19.44 -18.73 27.01
CA LEU A 200 -18.21 -17.93 26.96
C LEU A 200 -16.94 -18.76 27.20
N GLN A 201 -17.06 -19.93 27.85
CA GLN A 201 -15.91 -20.81 28.12
C GLN A 201 -15.66 -21.84 27.00
N HIS A 202 -16.67 -22.21 26.22
CA HIS A 202 -16.58 -23.36 25.34
C HIS A 202 -16.37 -23.04 23.85
N ASP A 203 -16.94 -21.96 23.32
CA ASP A 203 -16.75 -21.62 21.91
C ASP A 203 -17.04 -20.15 21.58
N PRO A 204 -16.03 -19.27 21.62
CA PRO A 204 -16.22 -17.85 21.34
C PRO A 204 -16.50 -17.53 19.87
N GLY A 205 -16.49 -18.52 18.95
CA GLY A 205 -16.63 -18.33 17.51
C GLY A 205 -18.02 -18.67 16.94
N MET A 206 -18.87 -19.39 17.70
CA MET A 206 -20.20 -19.78 17.22
C MET A 206 -21.27 -18.77 17.63
N MET A 207 -22.24 -18.52 16.76
CA MET A 207 -23.45 -17.79 17.10
C MET A 207 -24.38 -18.66 17.95
N LEU A 208 -25.09 -18.02 18.87
CA LEU A 208 -26.03 -18.73 19.76
C LEU A 208 -27.20 -19.33 18.98
N ASP A 209 -27.66 -20.49 19.39
CA ASP A 209 -28.86 -21.12 18.83
C ASP A 209 -30.13 -20.26 19.03
N SER A 210 -30.14 -19.45 20.07
CA SER A 210 -31.22 -18.51 20.41
C SER A 210 -31.14 -17.17 19.66
N LEU A 211 -30.14 -16.97 18.81
CA LEU A 211 -30.00 -15.76 17.99
C LEU A 211 -31.21 -15.58 17.08
N ASP A 212 -31.81 -14.41 17.10
CA ASP A 212 -32.80 -14.00 16.12
C ASP A 212 -32.09 -13.38 14.91
N PRO A 213 -32.25 -13.90 13.69
CA PRO A 213 -31.59 -13.39 12.48
C PRO A 213 -31.85 -11.89 12.21
N HIS A 214 -32.92 -11.30 12.76
CA HIS A 214 -33.15 -9.85 12.66
C HIS A 214 -32.05 -9.01 13.34
N PHE A 215 -31.20 -9.62 14.15
CA PHE A 215 -29.98 -9.00 14.65
C PHE A 215 -29.07 -8.51 13.53
N PHE A 216 -29.10 -9.15 12.36
CA PHE A 216 -28.27 -8.80 11.20
C PHE A 216 -28.79 -7.58 10.44
N ASN A 217 -30.06 -7.22 10.60
CA ASN A 217 -30.58 -5.95 10.10
C ASN A 217 -29.96 -4.79 10.88
N THR A 218 -29.59 -3.74 10.16
CA THR A 218 -28.89 -2.58 10.70
C THR A 218 -29.84 -1.42 10.99
N ALA A 219 -30.93 -1.33 10.23
CA ALA A 219 -31.96 -0.31 10.41
C ALA A 219 -32.93 -0.63 11.56
N GLU A 220 -33.73 0.36 11.95
CA GLU A 220 -34.87 0.14 12.84
C GLU A 220 -35.93 -0.75 12.18
N PRO A 221 -36.75 -1.50 12.96
CA PRO A 221 -37.77 -2.40 12.43
C PRO A 221 -38.80 -1.75 11.49
N ASP A 222 -39.08 -0.45 11.67
CA ASP A 222 -39.98 0.32 10.81
C ASP A 222 -39.38 0.74 9.44
N GLN A 223 -38.10 0.42 9.23
CA GLN A 223 -37.41 0.58 7.97
C GLN A 223 -37.15 -0.76 7.25
N TRP A 224 -37.63 -1.88 7.80
CA TRP A 224 -37.54 -3.18 7.19
C TRP A 224 -38.74 -3.45 6.26
N TRP A 225 -38.51 -4.23 5.20
CA TRP A 225 -39.60 -4.78 4.40
C TRP A 225 -39.97 -6.18 4.94
N PRO A 226 -41.01 -6.31 5.76
CA PRO A 226 -41.40 -7.58 6.35
C PRO A 226 -41.69 -8.62 5.26
N ARG A 227 -41.15 -9.83 5.39
CA ARG A 227 -41.33 -10.95 4.45
C ARG A 227 -40.61 -10.81 3.12
N GLN A 228 -39.78 -9.81 2.93
CA GLN A 228 -38.98 -9.62 1.71
C GLN A 228 -37.53 -9.42 2.10
N SER A 229 -36.65 -10.33 1.68
CA SER A 229 -35.24 -10.30 2.03
C SER A 229 -34.38 -9.41 1.15
N HIS A 230 -34.92 -8.94 0.03
CA HIS A 230 -34.19 -8.13 -0.95
C HIS A 230 -35.11 -7.13 -1.65
N TRP A 231 -34.52 -6.05 -2.12
CA TRP A 231 -35.17 -5.04 -2.95
C TRP A 231 -35.27 -5.55 -4.38
N PRO A 232 -36.48 -5.51 -4.99
CA PRO A 232 -36.61 -5.69 -6.43
C PRO A 232 -35.84 -4.62 -7.20
N ALA A 233 -35.32 -4.96 -8.35
CA ALA A 233 -34.83 -3.98 -9.30
C ALA A 233 -35.96 -2.99 -9.65
N ASP A 234 -35.59 -1.74 -9.92
CA ASP A 234 -36.53 -0.65 -10.21
C ASP A 234 -37.40 -0.20 -9.04
N SER A 235 -37.13 -0.64 -7.79
CA SER A 235 -37.82 -0.09 -6.63
C SER A 235 -37.67 1.43 -6.60
N THR A 236 -38.79 2.14 -6.47
CA THR A 236 -38.77 3.61 -6.38
C THR A 236 -38.39 4.06 -4.98
N TRP A 237 -37.72 5.20 -4.90
CA TRP A 237 -37.42 5.84 -3.63
C TRP A 237 -37.75 7.33 -3.66
N GLU A 238 -38.06 7.90 -2.51
CA GLU A 238 -38.41 9.28 -2.34
C GLU A 238 -37.98 9.80 -0.98
N LEU A 239 -37.26 10.92 -0.97
CA LEU A 239 -36.75 11.59 0.20
C LEU A 239 -37.26 13.02 0.26
N HIS A 240 -37.77 13.44 1.43
CA HIS A 240 -38.27 14.80 1.67
C HIS A 240 -37.48 15.48 2.78
N HIS A 241 -37.04 16.70 2.51
CA HIS A 241 -36.31 17.58 3.42
C HIS A 241 -34.98 16.98 3.98
N LEU A 242 -34.32 16.19 3.17
CA LEU A 242 -33.06 15.53 3.48
C LEU A 242 -31.88 16.11 2.70
N HIS A 243 -32.10 17.16 1.90
CA HIS A 243 -31.05 17.83 1.17
C HIS A 243 -31.31 19.34 1.13
N ALA A 244 -30.26 20.16 1.28
CA ALA A 244 -30.37 21.62 1.43
C ALA A 244 -31.00 22.32 0.23
N GLN A 245 -30.71 21.85 -0.99
CA GLN A 245 -31.16 22.47 -2.24
C GLN A 245 -32.36 21.75 -2.87
N ARG A 246 -32.64 20.52 -2.44
CA ARG A 246 -33.70 19.66 -3.00
C ARG A 246 -34.70 19.26 -1.92
N PRO A 247 -35.78 19.99 -1.72
CA PRO A 247 -36.78 19.64 -0.71
C PRO A 247 -37.42 18.26 -0.93
N GLN A 248 -37.48 17.82 -2.18
CA GLN A 248 -37.90 16.49 -2.58
C GLN A 248 -36.89 15.92 -3.58
N TRP A 249 -36.47 14.68 -3.35
CA TRP A 249 -35.58 13.95 -4.23
C TRP A 249 -36.11 12.54 -4.41
N CYS A 250 -36.32 12.11 -5.65
CA CYS A 250 -36.86 10.81 -5.97
C CYS A 250 -36.07 10.16 -7.10
N GLY A 251 -36.14 8.83 -7.16
CA GLY A 251 -35.50 8.05 -8.20
C GLY A 251 -35.88 6.59 -8.16
N THR A 252 -35.14 5.79 -8.89
CA THR A 252 -35.29 4.33 -8.96
C THR A 252 -33.96 3.67 -8.65
N LEU A 253 -34.01 2.48 -8.05
CA LEU A 253 -32.82 1.65 -7.86
C LEU A 253 -32.33 1.11 -9.20
N PRO A 254 -31.01 0.95 -9.38
CA PRO A 254 -30.46 0.44 -10.63
C PRO A 254 -30.83 -1.01 -10.88
N GLN A 255 -30.98 -1.38 -12.16
CA GLN A 255 -31.31 -2.73 -12.62
C GLN A 255 -30.05 -3.62 -12.64
N TRP A 256 -29.40 -3.76 -11.51
CA TRP A 256 -28.18 -4.55 -11.37
C TRP A 256 -28.46 -5.93 -10.78
N GLN A 257 -27.76 -6.91 -11.29
CA GLN A 257 -27.63 -8.23 -10.70
C GLN A 257 -26.19 -8.40 -10.23
N ALA A 258 -25.99 -8.36 -8.93
CA ALA A 258 -24.69 -8.61 -8.34
C ALA A 258 -24.48 -10.10 -8.09
N MET A 259 -23.25 -10.54 -8.24
CA MET A 259 -22.82 -11.92 -7.99
C MET A 259 -21.40 -11.92 -7.47
N CYS A 260 -21.01 -13.01 -6.84
CA CYS A 260 -19.62 -13.26 -6.48
C CYS A 260 -19.24 -14.64 -7.02
N TRP A 261 -18.27 -14.67 -7.91
CA TRP A 261 -17.65 -15.92 -8.31
C TRP A 261 -16.62 -16.32 -7.24
N TYR A 262 -16.59 -17.58 -6.86
CA TYR A 262 -15.65 -18.07 -5.86
C TYR A 262 -15.04 -19.38 -6.29
N GLN A 263 -13.86 -19.67 -5.73
CA GLN A 263 -13.18 -20.94 -5.94
C GLN A 263 -13.15 -21.70 -4.62
N ASP A 264 -13.82 -22.85 -4.61
CA ASP A 264 -13.80 -23.81 -3.52
C ASP A 264 -12.70 -24.83 -3.78
N ARG A 265 -11.81 -25.04 -2.82
CA ARG A 265 -10.71 -26.02 -2.95
C ARG A 265 -11.21 -27.47 -3.13
N ARG A 266 -12.44 -27.74 -2.77
CA ARG A 266 -13.07 -29.05 -2.83
C ARG A 266 -13.73 -29.35 -4.19
N VAL A 267 -14.06 -28.30 -4.93
CA VAL A 267 -14.78 -28.41 -6.20
C VAL A 267 -13.98 -27.70 -7.29
N PRO A 268 -13.62 -28.38 -8.38
CA PRO A 268 -12.87 -27.74 -9.46
C PRO A 268 -13.69 -26.66 -10.18
N GLY A 269 -13.03 -25.59 -10.60
CA GLY A 269 -13.62 -24.48 -11.36
C GLY A 269 -14.25 -23.39 -10.50
N LEU A 270 -14.67 -22.32 -11.16
CA LEU A 270 -15.39 -21.22 -10.53
C LEU A 270 -16.83 -21.62 -10.21
N GLN A 271 -17.26 -21.28 -9.00
CA GLN A 271 -18.64 -21.44 -8.55
C GLN A 271 -19.29 -20.05 -8.49
N LYS A 272 -20.58 -19.98 -8.76
CA LYS A 272 -21.35 -18.71 -8.73
C LYS A 272 -22.14 -18.61 -7.44
N LEU A 273 -22.04 -17.48 -6.75
CA LEU A 273 -22.90 -17.05 -5.66
C LEU A 273 -23.72 -15.88 -6.13
N ASP A 274 -25.02 -16.05 -6.27
CA ASP A 274 -25.95 -14.95 -6.52
C ASP A 274 -26.14 -14.13 -5.25
N LEU A 275 -26.05 -12.80 -5.37
CA LEU A 275 -26.15 -11.88 -4.24
C LEU A 275 -27.50 -11.16 -4.28
N LEU A 276 -28.11 -11.01 -3.13
CA LEU A 276 -29.40 -10.34 -2.95
C LEU A 276 -29.17 -8.88 -2.53
N HIS A 277 -29.87 -7.94 -3.12
CA HIS A 277 -29.84 -6.52 -2.78
C HIS A 277 -30.59 -6.29 -1.46
N THR A 278 -29.91 -6.36 -0.33
CA THR A 278 -30.53 -6.35 1.01
C THR A 278 -30.70 -4.97 1.59
N THR A 279 -29.78 -4.05 1.30
CA THR A 279 -29.78 -2.73 1.97
C THR A 279 -29.55 -1.61 0.97
N VAL A 280 -30.36 -0.56 1.10
CA VAL A 280 -30.15 0.73 0.44
C VAL A 280 -29.87 1.77 1.51
N TRP A 281 -28.70 2.42 1.43
CA TRP A 281 -28.32 3.44 2.40
C TRP A 281 -28.05 4.77 1.68
N PHE A 282 -28.88 5.77 1.96
CA PHE A 282 -28.80 7.08 1.33
C PHE A 282 -27.92 8.02 2.14
N PHE A 283 -27.11 8.80 1.44
CA PHE A 283 -26.28 9.89 1.96
C PHE A 283 -26.61 11.19 1.20
N PRO A 284 -27.76 11.80 1.47
CA PRO A 284 -28.25 12.94 0.69
C PRO A 284 -27.30 14.13 0.68
N ASP A 285 -26.60 14.38 1.80
CA ASP A 285 -25.61 15.46 1.91
C ASP A 285 -24.43 15.27 0.93
N LEU A 286 -24.12 14.05 0.56
CA LEU A 286 -23.06 13.70 -0.41
C LEU A 286 -23.63 13.46 -1.81
N GLY A 287 -24.94 13.44 -1.98
CA GLY A 287 -25.60 13.10 -3.25
C GLY A 287 -25.38 11.65 -3.70
N HIS A 288 -25.10 10.75 -2.77
CA HIS A 288 -24.75 9.35 -3.06
C HIS A 288 -25.61 8.36 -2.28
N MET A 289 -25.62 7.13 -2.77
CA MET A 289 -26.22 6.00 -2.06
C MET A 289 -25.28 4.78 -2.10
N LEU A 290 -25.33 4.01 -1.04
CA LEU A 290 -24.63 2.74 -0.88
C LEU A 290 -25.63 1.59 -1.03
N LEU A 291 -25.36 0.69 -1.96
CA LEU A 291 -26.16 -0.50 -2.21
C LEU A 291 -25.38 -1.73 -1.72
N LEU A 292 -25.99 -2.52 -0.84
CA LEU A 292 -25.36 -3.72 -0.30
C LEU A 292 -26.04 -4.97 -0.88
N TYR A 293 -25.20 -5.83 -1.47
CA TYR A 293 -25.60 -7.10 -2.03
C TYR A 293 -24.97 -8.23 -1.23
N GLN A 294 -25.77 -9.11 -0.66
CA GLN A 294 -25.31 -10.13 0.26
C GLN A 294 -25.66 -11.54 -0.19
N GLY A 295 -24.78 -12.49 0.15
CA GLY A 295 -24.98 -13.92 -0.02
C GLY A 295 -24.10 -14.71 0.94
N SER A 296 -24.33 -16.02 1.04
CA SER A 296 -23.52 -16.89 1.89
C SER A 296 -23.18 -18.19 1.16
N VAL A 297 -21.95 -18.64 1.31
CA VAL A 297 -21.45 -19.92 0.81
C VAL A 297 -21.30 -20.88 1.97
N SER A 298 -21.89 -22.08 1.89
CA SER A 298 -21.68 -23.13 2.89
C SER A 298 -20.24 -23.65 2.78
N VAL A 299 -19.55 -23.71 3.91
CA VAL A 299 -18.16 -24.18 4.03
C VAL A 299 -18.07 -25.30 5.08
N GLN A 300 -17.01 -26.10 5.05
CA GLN A 300 -16.78 -27.12 6.08
C GLN A 300 -15.86 -26.60 7.19
N ASP A 301 -14.90 -25.76 6.81
CA ASP A 301 -13.99 -25.14 7.77
C ASP A 301 -14.63 -23.90 8.41
N ALA A 302 -14.63 -23.82 9.73
CA ALA A 302 -15.20 -22.70 10.49
C ALA A 302 -14.57 -21.33 10.16
N GLN A 303 -13.35 -21.31 9.62
CA GLN A 303 -12.65 -20.11 9.16
C GLN A 303 -12.73 -19.91 7.65
N ALA A 304 -13.54 -20.72 6.95
CA ALA A 304 -13.74 -20.68 5.51
C ALA A 304 -12.44 -20.80 4.67
N GLN A 305 -11.47 -21.59 5.16
CA GLN A 305 -10.23 -21.86 4.41
C GLN A 305 -10.47 -22.70 3.14
N ASP A 306 -11.64 -23.32 3.02
CA ASP A 306 -12.10 -24.00 1.80
C ASP A 306 -12.18 -23.03 0.62
N VAL A 307 -12.52 -21.78 0.86
CA VAL A 307 -12.66 -20.77 -0.18
C VAL A 307 -11.32 -20.09 -0.42
N SER A 308 -10.74 -20.33 -1.60
CA SER A 308 -9.43 -19.80 -1.98
C SER A 308 -9.51 -18.44 -2.68
N LEU A 309 -10.65 -18.13 -3.33
CA LEU A 309 -10.80 -16.95 -4.15
C LEU A 309 -12.24 -16.41 -4.08
N LEU A 310 -12.37 -15.08 -4.11
CA LEU A 310 -13.61 -14.34 -4.34
C LEU A 310 -13.44 -13.36 -5.49
N MET A 311 -14.42 -13.31 -6.41
CA MET A 311 -14.42 -12.39 -7.55
C MET A 311 -15.83 -11.83 -7.74
N PRO A 312 -16.13 -10.64 -7.17
CA PRO A 312 -17.41 -9.98 -7.31
C PRO A 312 -17.58 -9.38 -8.71
N ALA A 313 -18.79 -9.42 -9.20
CA ALA A 313 -19.18 -8.85 -10.48
C ALA A 313 -20.62 -8.31 -10.42
N VAL A 314 -20.92 -7.37 -11.31
CA VAL A 314 -22.27 -6.85 -11.52
C VAL A 314 -22.62 -6.97 -13.00
N GLU A 315 -23.84 -7.36 -13.27
CA GLU A 315 -24.42 -7.41 -14.62
C GLU A 315 -25.68 -6.57 -14.72
N LEU A 316 -26.04 -6.14 -15.91
CA LEU A 316 -27.34 -5.57 -16.17
C LEU A 316 -28.36 -6.68 -16.39
N ALA A 317 -29.58 -6.47 -15.94
CA ALA A 317 -30.69 -7.38 -16.20
C ALA A 317 -30.83 -7.66 -17.70
N GLY A 318 -30.80 -8.94 -18.09
CA GLY A 318 -30.89 -9.36 -19.49
C GLY A 318 -29.59 -9.33 -20.29
N GLN A 319 -28.44 -8.97 -19.67
CA GLN A 319 -27.11 -8.99 -20.31
C GLN A 319 -26.16 -9.91 -19.54
N ALA A 320 -26.60 -11.10 -19.23
CA ALA A 320 -25.79 -12.08 -18.49
C ALA A 320 -24.57 -12.55 -19.31
N ARG A 321 -23.42 -12.62 -18.66
CA ARG A 321 -22.18 -13.17 -19.20
C ARG A 321 -22.05 -14.65 -18.77
N GLY A 322 -21.53 -15.48 -19.67
CA GLY A 322 -21.32 -16.91 -19.34
C GLY A 322 -20.16 -17.11 -18.38
N GLN A 323 -20.13 -18.27 -17.72
CA GLN A 323 -19.04 -18.69 -16.83
C GLN A 323 -17.67 -18.63 -17.50
N ASP A 324 -17.57 -19.00 -18.78
CA ASP A 324 -16.33 -18.94 -19.58
C ASP A 324 -15.75 -17.51 -19.66
N HIS A 325 -16.60 -16.50 -19.58
CA HIS A 325 -16.12 -15.11 -19.51
C HIS A 325 -15.36 -14.86 -18.21
N TYR A 326 -15.92 -15.28 -17.07
CA TYR A 326 -15.32 -15.06 -15.76
C TYR A 326 -14.08 -15.91 -15.53
N GLU A 327 -14.04 -17.13 -16.07
CA GLU A 327 -12.85 -17.97 -16.07
C GLU A 327 -11.70 -17.33 -16.86
N ARG A 328 -11.99 -16.75 -18.03
CA ARG A 328 -10.99 -15.98 -18.80
C ARG A 328 -10.54 -14.73 -18.05
N VAL A 329 -11.44 -13.98 -17.43
CA VAL A 329 -11.09 -12.80 -16.63
C VAL A 329 -10.20 -13.19 -15.46
N LEU A 330 -10.50 -14.29 -14.77
CA LEU A 330 -9.68 -14.80 -13.69
C LEU A 330 -8.28 -15.19 -14.19
N HIS A 331 -8.19 -15.93 -15.29
CA HIS A 331 -6.91 -16.29 -15.91
C HIS A 331 -6.10 -15.06 -16.29
N LEU A 332 -6.70 -14.08 -16.98
CA LEU A 332 -6.04 -12.85 -17.38
C LEU A 332 -5.54 -12.00 -16.18
N ARG A 333 -6.26 -12.03 -15.05
CA ARG A 333 -5.89 -11.27 -13.84
C ARG A 333 -5.01 -12.06 -12.87
N SER A 334 -4.78 -13.34 -13.13
CA SER A 334 -4.05 -14.24 -12.22
C SER A 334 -2.73 -14.72 -12.76
N GLU A 335 -2.62 -14.85 -14.07
CA GLU A 335 -1.50 -15.52 -14.72
C GLU A 335 -0.89 -14.64 -15.81
N GLY A 336 0.44 -14.64 -15.89
CA GLY A 336 1.22 -13.96 -16.92
C GLY A 336 1.59 -12.51 -16.59
N ASP A 337 2.53 -12.01 -17.37
CA ASP A 337 3.21 -10.71 -17.19
C ASP A 337 2.29 -9.47 -17.29
N GLN A 338 1.05 -9.66 -17.74
CA GLN A 338 0.08 -8.58 -17.97
C GLN A 338 -1.10 -8.62 -17.00
N ALA A 339 -1.09 -9.52 -16.02
CA ALA A 339 -2.19 -9.72 -15.07
C ALA A 339 -2.59 -8.40 -14.36
N GLY A 340 -1.62 -7.57 -14.07
CA GLY A 340 -1.84 -6.28 -13.45
C GLY A 340 -2.57 -5.26 -14.31
N LEU A 341 -2.31 -5.21 -15.62
CA LEU A 341 -3.04 -4.31 -16.53
C LEU A 341 -4.51 -4.71 -16.64
N PHE A 342 -4.78 -6.01 -16.66
CA PHE A 342 -6.16 -6.51 -16.66
C PHE A 342 -6.89 -6.21 -15.35
N ALA A 343 -6.19 -6.07 -14.23
CA ALA A 343 -6.80 -5.69 -12.95
C ALA A 343 -7.41 -4.28 -12.96
N LEU A 344 -6.94 -3.38 -13.84
CA LEU A 344 -7.48 -2.04 -14.02
C LEU A 344 -8.73 -1.98 -14.92
N ARG A 345 -9.04 -3.04 -15.62
CA ARG A 345 -10.16 -3.11 -16.57
C ARG A 345 -11.46 -3.48 -15.83
N ASP A 346 -12.09 -2.51 -15.19
CA ASP A 346 -13.36 -2.73 -14.47
C ASP A 346 -14.47 -3.28 -15.35
N GLN A 347 -14.49 -2.92 -16.63
CA GLN A 347 -15.46 -3.41 -17.63
C GLN A 347 -15.48 -4.94 -17.82
N ASP A 348 -14.44 -5.65 -17.36
CA ASP A 348 -14.41 -7.12 -17.38
C ASP A 348 -15.34 -7.74 -16.33
N LEU A 349 -15.57 -7.04 -15.21
CA LEU A 349 -16.41 -7.46 -14.10
C LEU A 349 -17.67 -6.60 -13.91
N LEU A 350 -17.72 -5.44 -14.57
CA LEU A 350 -18.82 -4.49 -14.52
C LEU A 350 -19.37 -4.21 -15.92
N PRO A 351 -20.63 -3.82 -16.08
CA PRO A 351 -21.14 -3.28 -17.34
C PRO A 351 -20.41 -1.98 -17.71
N GLN A 352 -20.07 -1.82 -18.96
CA GLN A 352 -19.39 -0.60 -19.43
C GLN A 352 -20.20 0.68 -19.11
N ALA A 353 -21.53 0.61 -19.16
CA ALA A 353 -22.40 1.72 -18.79
C ALA A 353 -22.30 2.15 -17.32
N CYS A 354 -21.76 1.28 -16.44
CA CYS A 354 -21.58 1.57 -15.01
C CYS A 354 -20.23 2.21 -14.71
N CYS A 355 -19.33 2.26 -15.70
CA CYS A 355 -17.95 2.70 -15.52
C CYS A 355 -17.75 4.07 -16.16
N ALA A 356 -17.61 5.14 -15.38
CA ALA A 356 -17.01 6.37 -15.89
C ALA A 356 -15.57 6.08 -16.34
N PRO A 357 -15.06 6.75 -17.39
CA PRO A 357 -13.66 6.59 -17.81
C PRO A 357 -12.70 6.78 -16.65
N LEU A 358 -11.75 5.86 -16.48
CA LEU A 358 -10.79 5.91 -15.36
C LEU A 358 -9.97 7.21 -15.41
N GLY A 359 -9.71 7.73 -16.62
CA GLY A 359 -9.06 9.02 -16.80
C GLY A 359 -9.85 10.19 -16.21
N GLU A 360 -11.18 10.18 -16.27
CA GLU A 360 -12.03 11.20 -15.62
C GLU A 360 -11.99 11.06 -14.09
N VAL A 361 -11.98 9.84 -13.58
CA VAL A 361 -11.85 9.58 -12.13
C VAL A 361 -10.51 10.10 -11.63
N LEU A 362 -9.41 9.80 -12.32
CA LEU A 362 -8.07 10.24 -11.96
C LEU A 362 -7.86 11.74 -12.15
N SER A 363 -8.60 12.40 -13.00
CA SER A 363 -8.56 13.86 -13.20
C SER A 363 -9.47 14.62 -12.23
N SER A 364 -10.35 13.95 -11.51
CA SER A 364 -11.22 14.58 -10.52
C SER A 364 -10.41 15.09 -9.33
N PRO A 365 -10.50 16.40 -8.97
CA PRO A 365 -9.73 16.97 -7.86
C PRO A 365 -10.12 16.39 -6.49
N ASP A 366 -11.33 15.89 -6.37
CA ASP A 366 -11.92 15.43 -5.10
C ASP A 366 -11.85 13.91 -4.92
N ASP A 367 -11.35 13.17 -5.90
CA ASP A 367 -11.22 11.71 -5.78
C ASP A 367 -9.95 11.35 -5.00
N PRO A 368 -10.03 10.51 -3.95
CA PRO A 368 -8.87 10.14 -3.12
C PRO A 368 -7.72 9.50 -3.91
N LEU A 369 -8.04 8.73 -4.95
CA LEU A 369 -7.03 8.14 -5.84
C LEU A 369 -6.31 9.24 -6.63
N SER A 370 -7.07 10.18 -7.19
CA SER A 370 -6.52 11.35 -7.90
C SER A 370 -5.68 12.22 -6.98
N LEU A 371 -6.16 12.51 -5.77
CA LEU A 371 -5.46 13.32 -4.78
C LEU A 371 -4.12 12.69 -4.39
N THR A 372 -4.10 11.39 -4.11
CA THR A 372 -2.88 10.65 -3.78
C THR A 372 -1.87 10.69 -4.92
N MET A 373 -2.31 10.44 -6.15
CA MET A 373 -1.44 10.47 -7.33
C MET A 373 -0.92 11.88 -7.60
N ARG A 374 -1.75 12.93 -7.45
CA ARG A 374 -1.29 14.33 -7.59
C ARG A 374 -0.27 14.71 -6.55
N THR A 375 -0.54 14.43 -5.28
CA THR A 375 0.39 14.75 -4.20
C THR A 375 1.75 14.09 -4.42
N ARG A 376 1.76 12.85 -4.94
CA ARG A 376 3.00 12.15 -5.32
C ARG A 376 3.70 12.81 -6.50
N LEU A 377 2.95 13.16 -7.55
CA LEU A 377 3.50 13.84 -8.73
C LEU A 377 4.02 15.23 -8.38
N GLU A 378 3.30 16.00 -7.56
CA GLU A 378 3.73 17.32 -7.09
C GLU A 378 4.99 17.23 -6.24
N ARG A 379 5.05 16.26 -5.31
CA ARG A 379 6.25 16.00 -4.52
C ARG A 379 7.42 15.62 -5.44
N TRP A 380 7.21 14.69 -6.35
CA TRP A 380 8.22 14.30 -7.32
C TRP A 380 8.70 15.47 -8.20
N ALA A 381 7.77 16.34 -8.66
CA ALA A 381 8.11 17.55 -9.41
C ALA A 381 8.94 18.55 -8.60
N GLN A 382 8.59 18.79 -7.33
CA GLN A 382 9.32 19.68 -6.45
C GLN A 382 10.74 19.17 -6.17
N GLU A 383 10.89 17.88 -5.95
CA GLU A 383 12.17 17.25 -5.65
C GLU A 383 13.05 17.15 -6.90
N ALA A 384 12.47 16.83 -8.08
CA ALA A 384 13.19 16.89 -9.35
C ALA A 384 13.68 18.31 -9.69
N ALA A 385 12.87 19.32 -9.40
CA ALA A 385 13.26 20.74 -9.57
C ALA A 385 14.38 21.16 -8.61
N GLN A 386 14.42 20.61 -7.40
CA GLN A 386 15.51 20.85 -6.44
C GLN A 386 16.80 20.12 -6.85
N ALA A 387 16.68 18.91 -7.38
CA ALA A 387 17.84 18.11 -7.82
C ALA A 387 18.47 18.65 -9.13
N HIS A 388 17.66 19.19 -10.03
CA HIS A 388 18.08 19.68 -11.34
C HIS A 388 17.47 21.04 -11.65
N PRO A 389 18.09 22.15 -11.17
CA PRO A 389 17.56 23.51 -11.38
C PRO A 389 17.36 23.88 -12.86
N ALA A 390 18.14 23.29 -13.78
CA ALA A 390 17.99 23.51 -15.22
C ALA A 390 16.69 22.92 -15.81
N TRP A 391 16.00 22.04 -15.10
CA TRP A 391 14.76 21.44 -15.54
C TRP A 391 13.51 22.14 -14.97
N GLN A 392 13.71 23.18 -14.16
CA GLN A 392 12.60 23.94 -13.57
C GLN A 392 11.65 24.52 -14.62
N ASP A 393 12.21 25.05 -15.72
CA ASP A 393 11.39 25.68 -16.77
C ASP A 393 10.61 24.63 -17.59
N ASP A 394 11.20 23.50 -17.89
CA ASP A 394 10.54 22.40 -18.63
C ASP A 394 9.46 21.70 -17.78
N PHE A 395 9.72 21.52 -16.49
CA PHE A 395 8.78 20.89 -15.57
C PHE A 395 7.63 21.85 -15.20
N PHE A 396 7.90 23.13 -15.01
CA PHE A 396 6.87 24.15 -14.82
C PHE A 396 5.96 24.27 -16.04
N SER A 397 6.47 24.11 -17.24
CA SER A 397 5.66 24.09 -18.47
C SER A 397 4.74 22.86 -18.54
N LEU A 398 5.16 21.70 -18.01
CA LEU A 398 4.35 20.48 -17.92
C LEU A 398 3.26 20.58 -16.82
N THR A 399 3.51 21.32 -15.75
CA THR A 399 2.52 21.54 -14.68
C THR A 399 1.56 22.71 -14.97
N GLN A 400 1.96 23.68 -15.81
CA GLN A 400 1.10 24.77 -16.29
C GLN A 400 0.34 24.44 -17.58
N ALA A 401 0.80 23.48 -18.40
CA ALA A 401 -0.04 22.84 -19.39
C ALA A 401 -1.14 22.17 -18.57
N GLY A 402 -2.37 22.70 -18.63
CA GLY A 402 -3.52 22.14 -17.90
C GLY A 402 -3.51 20.61 -17.91
N PRO A 403 -4.30 19.96 -17.04
CA PRO A 403 -4.20 18.52 -16.84
C PRO A 403 -4.04 17.84 -18.20
N PRO A 404 -3.05 16.96 -18.38
CA PRO A 404 -2.87 16.27 -19.66
C PRO A 404 -4.24 15.77 -20.08
N LYS A 405 -4.62 16.00 -21.35
CA LYS A 405 -5.89 15.51 -21.86
C LYS A 405 -6.07 14.12 -21.31
N PRO A 406 -7.18 13.81 -20.62
CA PRO A 406 -7.36 12.54 -19.94
C PRO A 406 -6.95 11.44 -20.92
N MET A 407 -5.88 10.73 -20.57
CA MET A 407 -5.44 9.61 -21.38
C MET A 407 -6.58 8.60 -21.27
N ASP A 408 -7.19 8.28 -22.39
CA ASP A 408 -8.34 7.37 -22.42
C ASP A 408 -7.81 5.95 -22.13
N ILE A 409 -7.57 5.71 -20.85
CA ILE A 409 -7.02 4.43 -20.34
C ILE A 409 -7.97 3.28 -20.71
N ASP A 410 -9.26 3.56 -20.84
CA ASP A 410 -10.25 2.55 -21.21
C ASP A 410 -10.24 2.22 -22.72
N ARG A 411 -9.75 3.13 -23.56
CA ARG A 411 -9.62 2.93 -25.03
C ARG A 411 -8.22 2.54 -25.47
N THR A 412 -7.20 2.84 -24.65
CA THR A 412 -5.83 2.47 -24.98
C THR A 412 -5.66 0.96 -24.78
N ASP A 413 -5.39 0.24 -25.86
CA ASP A 413 -5.04 -1.19 -25.76
C ASP A 413 -3.62 -1.35 -25.25
N TRP A 414 -3.46 -1.21 -23.93
CA TRP A 414 -2.19 -1.36 -23.22
C TRP A 414 -1.48 -2.67 -23.54
N VAL A 415 -2.28 -3.72 -23.80
CA VAL A 415 -1.75 -5.02 -24.18
C VAL A 415 -1.05 -4.94 -25.54
N GLN A 416 -1.60 -4.14 -26.45
CA GLN A 416 -1.02 -3.94 -27.77
C GLN A 416 0.23 -3.05 -27.71
N GLU A 417 0.22 -2.00 -26.87
CA GLU A 417 1.40 -1.14 -26.67
C GLU A 417 2.55 -1.90 -25.99
N VAL A 418 2.26 -2.66 -24.96
CA VAL A 418 3.27 -3.51 -24.30
C VAL A 418 3.79 -4.59 -25.25
N ARG A 419 2.95 -5.20 -26.06
CA ARG A 419 3.39 -6.14 -27.10
C ARG A 419 4.26 -5.48 -28.17
N GLN A 420 3.98 -4.24 -28.52
CA GLN A 420 4.79 -3.48 -29.48
C GLN A 420 6.14 -3.11 -28.86
N SER A 421 6.19 -2.68 -27.62
CA SER A 421 7.41 -2.41 -26.87
C SER A 421 8.26 -3.68 -26.71
N ASN A 422 7.66 -4.80 -26.32
CA ASN A 422 8.34 -6.09 -26.23
C ASN A 422 8.89 -6.56 -27.59
N ARG A 423 8.18 -6.30 -28.67
CA ARG A 423 8.67 -6.59 -30.03
C ARG A 423 9.89 -5.75 -30.39
N GLN A 424 9.87 -4.45 -30.07
CA GLN A 424 11.01 -3.56 -30.27
C GLN A 424 12.25 -3.98 -29.47
N LEU A 425 12.07 -4.40 -28.23
CA LEU A 425 13.15 -4.96 -27.41
C LEU A 425 13.68 -6.28 -27.95
N TRP A 426 12.79 -7.15 -28.42
CA TRP A 426 13.19 -8.39 -29.06
C TRP A 426 13.98 -8.16 -30.35
N ASP A 427 13.57 -7.21 -31.21
CA ASP A 427 14.28 -6.81 -32.41
C ASP A 427 15.66 -6.19 -32.11
N ALA A 428 15.75 -5.38 -31.06
CA ALA A 428 17.02 -4.81 -30.59
C ALA A 428 17.96 -5.91 -30.08
N ARG A 429 17.44 -6.87 -29.33
CA ARG A 429 18.18 -8.05 -28.87
C ARG A 429 18.72 -8.90 -30.01
N GLN A 430 17.89 -9.15 -31.03
CA GLN A 430 18.32 -9.92 -32.22
C GLN A 430 19.46 -9.21 -32.97
N LYS A 431 19.41 -7.88 -33.09
CA LYS A 431 20.47 -7.08 -33.71
C LYS A 431 21.76 -7.12 -32.90
N LEU A 432 21.69 -7.06 -31.59
CA LEU A 432 22.86 -7.16 -30.70
C LEU A 432 23.44 -8.58 -30.69
N ALA A 433 22.61 -9.61 -30.71
CA ALA A 433 23.05 -11.00 -30.80
C ALA A 433 23.79 -11.29 -32.13
N ALA A 434 23.24 -10.75 -33.24
CA ALA A 434 23.92 -10.87 -34.55
C ALA A 434 25.24 -10.09 -34.56
N GLY A 435 25.33 -8.93 -33.93
CA GLY A 435 26.57 -8.18 -33.72
C GLY A 435 27.59 -8.95 -32.90
N MET A 436 27.15 -9.67 -31.87
CA MET A 436 28.03 -10.50 -31.06
C MET A 436 28.61 -11.71 -31.82
N GLU A 437 27.79 -12.37 -32.66
CA GLU A 437 28.28 -13.41 -33.56
C GLU A 437 29.37 -12.87 -34.52
N GLN A 438 29.14 -11.68 -35.08
CA GLN A 438 30.15 -11.04 -35.94
C GLN A 438 31.45 -10.72 -35.18
N VAL A 439 31.35 -10.21 -33.96
CA VAL A 439 32.51 -9.91 -33.10
C VAL A 439 33.23 -11.21 -32.71
N GLN A 440 32.52 -12.29 -32.42
CA GLN A 440 33.12 -13.61 -32.14
C GLN A 440 33.81 -14.21 -33.37
N ASP A 441 33.23 -14.06 -34.55
CA ASP A 441 33.85 -14.54 -35.81
C ASP A 441 35.08 -13.71 -36.16
N MET A 442 35.05 -12.39 -35.97
CA MET A 442 36.25 -11.55 -36.13
C MET A 442 37.31 -11.90 -35.07
N GLN A 443 36.93 -12.26 -33.86
CA GLN A 443 37.84 -12.74 -32.82
C GLN A 443 38.51 -14.08 -33.23
N ARG A 444 37.78 -14.97 -33.89
CA ARG A 444 38.33 -16.27 -34.42
C ARG A 444 39.30 -16.08 -35.58
N GLN A 445 39.08 -15.06 -36.39
CA GLN A 445 39.86 -14.80 -37.61
C GLN A 445 41.04 -13.84 -37.41
N SER A 446 41.11 -13.17 -36.25
CA SER A 446 42.11 -12.10 -36.04
C SER A 446 43.43 -12.60 -35.47
N PRO A 447 44.60 -11.96 -35.85
CA PRO A 447 45.91 -12.26 -35.29
C PRO A 447 45.94 -11.99 -33.78
N PHE A 448 46.84 -12.68 -33.06
CA PHE A 448 46.94 -12.75 -31.61
C PHE A 448 46.95 -11.39 -30.85
N GLN A 449 47.24 -10.27 -31.52
CA GLN A 449 47.36 -8.93 -30.92
C GLN A 449 46.02 -8.23 -30.62
N ASP A 450 44.95 -8.56 -31.33
CA ASP A 450 43.64 -7.87 -31.18
C ASP A 450 42.64 -8.62 -30.31
N LYS A 451 42.96 -9.79 -29.82
CA LYS A 451 42.05 -10.65 -29.05
C LYS A 451 41.55 -10.02 -27.73
N ALA A 452 42.30 -9.07 -27.15
CA ALA A 452 41.88 -8.39 -25.93
C ALA A 452 40.75 -7.37 -26.22
N ALA A 453 40.87 -6.58 -27.29
CA ALA A 453 39.84 -5.61 -27.69
C ALA A 453 38.51 -6.31 -28.07
N TYR A 454 38.61 -7.45 -28.78
CA TYR A 454 37.44 -8.24 -29.15
C TYR A 454 36.77 -8.94 -27.93
N ARG A 455 37.53 -9.32 -26.89
CA ARG A 455 36.98 -9.86 -25.66
C ARG A 455 36.21 -8.78 -24.86
N VAL A 456 36.74 -7.56 -24.85
CA VAL A 456 36.04 -6.42 -24.24
C VAL A 456 34.76 -6.11 -24.97
N ALA A 457 34.80 -5.99 -26.31
CA ALA A 457 33.64 -5.76 -27.14
C ALA A 457 32.58 -6.88 -26.99
N ALA A 458 33.00 -8.14 -26.94
CA ALA A 458 32.10 -9.26 -26.72
C ALA A 458 31.48 -9.26 -25.31
N ARG A 459 32.21 -8.84 -24.26
CA ARG A 459 31.68 -8.67 -22.91
C ARG A 459 30.73 -7.50 -22.82
N GLU A 460 31.05 -6.37 -23.43
CA GLU A 460 30.11 -5.22 -23.48
C GLU A 460 28.82 -5.57 -24.20
N THR A 461 28.91 -6.29 -25.32
CA THR A 461 27.74 -6.74 -26.08
C THR A 461 26.95 -7.78 -25.29
N GLN A 462 27.61 -8.69 -24.57
CA GLN A 462 26.96 -9.65 -23.69
C GLN A 462 26.26 -8.93 -22.53
N HIS A 463 26.89 -7.94 -21.89
CA HIS A 463 26.29 -7.14 -20.83
C HIS A 463 25.07 -6.38 -21.33
N LEU A 464 25.10 -5.78 -22.50
CA LEU A 464 23.95 -5.14 -23.12
C LEU A 464 22.84 -6.14 -23.47
N LEU A 465 23.17 -7.37 -23.85
CA LEU A 465 22.19 -8.45 -24.04
C LEU A 465 21.56 -8.88 -22.73
N ASP A 466 22.35 -9.00 -21.67
CA ASP A 466 21.88 -9.34 -20.34
C ASP A 466 21.05 -8.18 -19.73
N GLU A 467 21.37 -6.93 -20.02
CA GLU A 467 20.53 -5.76 -19.69
C GLU A 467 19.21 -5.75 -20.47
N LEU A 468 19.25 -6.05 -21.77
CA LEU A 468 18.03 -6.16 -22.56
C LEU A 468 17.19 -7.37 -22.16
N ASP A 469 17.78 -8.45 -21.70
CA ASP A 469 17.07 -9.60 -21.14
C ASP A 469 16.44 -9.25 -19.77
N ARG A 470 17.15 -8.47 -18.96
CA ARG A 470 16.59 -7.86 -17.74
C ARG A 470 15.48 -6.87 -18.06
N MET A 471 15.68 -5.95 -19.00
CA MET A 471 14.63 -5.02 -19.43
C MET A 471 13.47 -5.74 -20.12
N GLY A 472 13.67 -6.88 -20.75
CA GLY A 472 12.62 -7.75 -21.30
C GLY A 472 11.83 -8.48 -20.22
N SER A 473 12.49 -8.94 -19.16
CA SER A 473 11.86 -9.44 -17.93
C SER A 473 11.26 -8.30 -17.11
N ASP A 474 11.87 -7.12 -17.15
CA ASP A 474 11.38 -5.91 -16.49
C ASP A 474 10.24 -5.23 -17.24
N ASN A 475 10.07 -5.44 -18.54
CA ASN A 475 8.83 -5.04 -19.25
C ASN A 475 7.64 -5.96 -18.90
N ALA A 476 7.89 -7.21 -18.60
CA ALA A 476 6.93 -8.03 -17.86
C ALA A 476 6.74 -7.51 -16.43
N ALA A 477 7.78 -7.01 -15.79
CA ALA A 477 7.75 -6.32 -14.51
C ALA A 477 7.21 -4.89 -14.61
N VAL A 478 7.36 -4.15 -15.71
CA VAL A 478 6.74 -2.82 -15.90
C VAL A 478 5.23 -2.94 -16.11
N SER A 479 4.73 -3.99 -16.75
CA SER A 479 3.29 -4.29 -16.70
C SER A 479 2.85 -4.76 -15.30
N GLY A 480 3.70 -5.44 -14.55
CA GLY A 480 3.55 -5.73 -13.12
C GLY A 480 3.79 -4.49 -12.25
N VAL A 481 4.69 -3.58 -12.63
CA VAL A 481 5.02 -2.34 -11.91
C VAL A 481 3.95 -1.25 -12.06
N LEU A 482 3.17 -1.21 -13.12
CA LEU A 482 2.00 -0.31 -13.20
C LEU A 482 0.76 -0.88 -12.52
N ALA A 483 0.63 -2.18 -12.40
CA ALA A 483 -0.49 -2.82 -11.74
C ALA A 483 -0.26 -3.07 -10.24
N LYS A 484 0.97 -3.39 -9.85
CA LYS A 484 1.36 -3.43 -8.45
C LYS A 484 1.15 -2.09 -7.75
N PRO A 485 1.57 -0.89 -8.25
CA PRO A 485 1.28 0.38 -7.59
C PRO A 485 -0.22 0.69 -7.48
N VAL A 486 -1.05 0.26 -8.41
CA VAL A 486 -2.51 0.50 -8.32
C VAL A 486 -3.17 -0.48 -7.35
N GLU A 487 -2.77 -1.74 -7.33
CA GLU A 487 -3.19 -2.71 -6.30
C GLU A 487 -2.62 -2.32 -4.93
N GLN A 488 -1.42 -1.81 -4.89
CA GLN A 488 -0.73 -1.30 -3.72
C GLN A 488 -1.29 0.05 -3.27
N ALA A 489 -1.61 0.97 -4.18
CA ALA A 489 -2.35 2.18 -3.86
C ALA A 489 -3.75 1.84 -3.34
N ARG A 490 -4.37 0.77 -3.83
CA ARG A 490 -5.65 0.27 -3.34
C ARG A 490 -5.54 -0.37 -1.96
N GLN A 491 -4.50 -1.16 -1.72
CA GLN A 491 -4.21 -1.73 -0.39
C GLN A 491 -3.76 -0.64 0.58
N ALA A 492 -2.94 0.32 0.12
CA ALA A 492 -2.57 1.51 0.89
C ALA A 492 -3.79 2.39 1.18
N MET A 493 -4.74 2.53 0.27
CA MET A 493 -5.97 3.30 0.50
C MET A 493 -6.94 2.57 1.45
N GLN A 494 -6.94 1.25 1.48
CA GLN A 494 -7.56 0.49 2.58
C GLN A 494 -6.84 0.69 3.91
N ALA A 495 -5.53 0.98 3.86
CA ALA A 495 -4.70 1.31 5.00
C ALA A 495 -4.81 2.78 5.46
N TYR A 496 -5.20 3.70 4.58
CA TYR A 496 -5.35 5.13 4.86
C TYR A 496 -6.76 5.54 5.34
N GLY A 497 -7.61 4.61 5.75
CA GLY A 497 -8.76 4.95 6.60
C GLY A 497 -8.26 5.79 7.79
N GLU A 498 -9.06 6.73 8.31
CA GLU A 498 -8.71 7.49 9.52
C GLU A 498 -8.28 6.53 10.63
N ALA A 499 -7.30 6.97 11.43
CA ALA A 499 -6.80 6.19 12.56
C ALA A 499 -7.98 5.70 13.42
N VAL A 500 -8.03 4.41 13.71
CA VAL A 500 -9.09 3.81 14.51
C VAL A 500 -8.99 4.33 15.95
N LEU A 501 -9.75 5.37 16.26
CA LEU A 501 -9.88 5.87 17.62
C LEU A 501 -10.75 4.88 18.41
N VAL A 502 -10.08 4.05 19.19
CA VAL A 502 -10.75 3.07 20.05
C VAL A 502 -11.14 3.74 21.36
N SER A 503 -12.43 3.70 21.72
CA SER A 503 -12.90 4.25 23.00
C SER A 503 -12.19 3.58 24.18
N GLU A 504 -11.98 4.32 25.25
CA GLU A 504 -11.24 3.86 26.44
C GLU A 504 -11.83 2.56 27.05
N LEU A 505 -13.14 2.43 27.02
CA LEU A 505 -13.84 1.22 27.48
C LEU A 505 -13.56 0.00 26.60
N ARG A 506 -13.47 0.18 25.28
CA ARG A 506 -13.11 -0.88 24.33
C ARG A 506 -11.63 -1.25 24.48
N GLN A 507 -10.75 -0.26 24.70
CA GLN A 507 -9.34 -0.46 25.02
C GLN A 507 -9.18 -1.39 26.23
N GLN A 508 -9.85 -1.08 27.34
CA GLN A 508 -9.75 -1.87 28.58
C GLN A 508 -10.27 -3.31 28.38
N ARG A 509 -11.40 -3.48 27.68
CA ARG A 509 -11.98 -4.80 27.43
C ARG A 509 -11.10 -5.67 26.53
N LEU A 510 -10.59 -5.10 25.45
CA LEU A 510 -9.74 -5.84 24.53
C LEU A 510 -8.37 -6.15 25.15
N ARG A 511 -7.77 -5.21 25.89
CA ARG A 511 -6.54 -5.48 26.66
C ARG A 511 -6.71 -6.66 27.60
N ARG A 512 -7.78 -6.66 28.40
CA ARG A 512 -8.06 -7.77 29.31
C ARG A 512 -8.29 -9.09 28.58
N ARG A 513 -8.92 -9.05 27.40
CA ARG A 513 -9.08 -10.25 26.56
C ARG A 513 -7.73 -10.77 26.06
N VAL A 514 -6.87 -9.88 25.59
CA VAL A 514 -5.50 -10.22 25.16
C VAL A 514 -4.73 -10.82 26.36
N GLU A 515 -4.77 -10.22 27.53
CA GLU A 515 -4.16 -10.75 28.77
C GLU A 515 -4.61 -12.18 29.07
N LEU A 516 -5.92 -12.45 28.99
CA LEU A 516 -6.48 -13.80 29.22
C LEU A 516 -6.01 -14.81 28.17
N ILE A 517 -5.96 -14.42 26.89
CA ILE A 517 -5.45 -15.28 25.82
C ILE A 517 -3.97 -15.57 26.00
N LEU A 518 -3.18 -14.56 26.37
CA LEU A 518 -1.74 -14.72 26.63
C LEU A 518 -1.46 -15.61 27.85
N ALA A 519 -2.31 -15.54 28.87
CA ALA A 519 -2.19 -16.41 30.04
C ALA A 519 -2.63 -17.87 29.76
N GLY A 520 -3.42 -18.10 28.70
CA GLY A 520 -4.00 -19.40 28.36
C GLY A 520 -3.45 -19.98 27.07
N THR A 521 -4.22 -19.79 25.98
CA THR A 521 -3.98 -20.48 24.69
C THR A 521 -2.79 -19.90 23.89
N ARG A 522 -2.38 -18.66 24.20
CA ARG A 522 -1.36 -17.90 23.46
C ARG A 522 -1.61 -17.87 21.94
N ASN A 523 -2.86 -17.88 21.51
CA ASN A 523 -3.25 -17.83 20.10
C ASN A 523 -4.12 -16.60 19.83
N LEU A 524 -3.56 -15.62 19.12
CA LEU A 524 -4.20 -14.38 18.71
C LEU A 524 -4.53 -14.37 17.22
N SER A 525 -4.35 -15.51 16.52
CA SER A 525 -4.51 -15.56 15.05
C SER A 525 -5.85 -15.04 14.60
N GLY A 526 -5.83 -14.16 13.59
CA GLY A 526 -7.01 -13.56 12.98
C GLY A 526 -7.77 -12.57 13.86
N LEU A 527 -7.27 -12.21 15.04
CA LEU A 527 -7.92 -11.21 15.89
C LEU A 527 -7.66 -9.79 15.37
N ASP A 528 -8.66 -8.93 15.52
CA ASP A 528 -8.55 -7.50 15.29
C ASP A 528 -8.19 -6.79 16.60
N LEU A 529 -6.94 -6.33 16.66
CA LEU A 529 -6.37 -5.57 17.77
C LEU A 529 -6.05 -4.12 17.35
N SER A 530 -6.73 -3.64 16.31
CA SER A 530 -6.50 -2.31 15.75
C SER A 530 -6.74 -1.21 16.78
N GLY A 531 -5.85 -0.21 16.76
CA GLY A 531 -5.93 0.97 17.63
C GLY A 531 -5.69 0.70 19.11
N LEU A 532 -5.21 -0.49 19.51
CA LEU A 532 -4.95 -0.80 20.90
C LEU A 532 -3.62 -0.26 21.39
N HIS A 533 -3.60 0.21 22.62
CA HIS A 533 -2.38 0.56 23.34
C HIS A 533 -1.91 -0.65 24.15
N LEU A 534 -0.80 -1.28 23.72
CA LEU A 534 -0.25 -2.52 24.25
C LEU A 534 1.16 -2.27 24.81
N GLN A 535 1.21 -1.71 26.02
CA GLN A 535 2.50 -1.44 26.69
C GLN A 535 2.94 -2.61 27.55
N GLY A 536 4.18 -3.06 27.37
CA GLY A 536 4.82 -4.09 28.20
C GLY A 536 4.25 -5.50 28.02
N PHE A 537 3.54 -5.77 26.91
CA PHE A 537 2.96 -7.08 26.66
C PHE A 537 4.01 -8.10 26.22
N ASP A 538 3.94 -9.29 26.82
CA ASP A 538 4.75 -10.45 26.44
C ASP A 538 4.02 -11.37 25.46
N PHE A 539 4.30 -11.17 24.15
CA PHE A 539 3.82 -12.01 23.06
C PHE A 539 4.82 -13.15 22.72
N SER A 540 5.73 -13.52 23.61
CA SER A 540 6.71 -14.57 23.35
C SER A 540 6.03 -15.91 23.06
N GLY A 541 6.40 -16.57 21.94
CA GLY A 541 5.81 -17.85 21.51
C GLY A 541 4.31 -17.79 21.20
N VAL A 542 3.77 -16.59 20.98
CA VAL A 542 2.36 -16.40 20.61
C VAL A 542 2.18 -16.67 19.12
N ARG A 543 1.04 -17.28 18.77
CA ARG A 543 0.63 -17.39 17.40
C ARG A 543 -0.24 -16.20 17.03
N CYS A 544 0.30 -15.33 16.17
CA CYS A 544 -0.33 -14.10 15.68
C CYS A 544 -0.61 -14.13 14.17
N VAL A 545 -0.82 -15.32 13.59
CA VAL A 545 -1.01 -15.48 12.14
C VAL A 545 -2.23 -14.68 11.68
N GLY A 546 -2.03 -13.75 10.74
CA GLY A 546 -3.10 -12.90 10.23
C GLY A 546 -3.74 -11.97 11.26
N THR A 547 -3.09 -11.70 12.39
CA THR A 547 -3.59 -10.77 13.42
C THR A 547 -3.47 -9.33 12.91
N CYS A 548 -4.50 -8.52 13.14
CA CYS A 548 -4.52 -7.11 12.75
C CYS A 548 -4.12 -6.23 13.93
N PHE A 549 -2.95 -5.58 13.85
CA PHE A 549 -2.43 -4.57 14.78
C PHE A 549 -2.44 -3.17 14.15
N ASN A 550 -3.32 -2.90 13.20
CA ASN A 550 -3.36 -1.61 12.51
C ASN A 550 -3.63 -0.49 13.50
N ASP A 551 -2.95 0.64 13.33
CA ASP A 551 -3.05 1.79 14.25
C ASP A 551 -2.73 1.47 15.72
N ALA A 552 -2.25 0.26 16.05
CA ALA A 552 -1.92 -0.10 17.42
C ALA A 552 -0.63 0.60 17.89
N VAL A 553 -0.57 0.89 19.18
CA VAL A 553 0.63 1.42 19.84
C VAL A 553 1.21 0.31 20.71
N LEU A 554 2.36 -0.22 20.29
CA LEU A 554 3.10 -1.24 21.01
C LEU A 554 4.37 -0.61 21.60
N THR A 555 4.47 -0.61 22.92
CA THR A 555 5.62 -0.04 23.61
C THR A 555 6.21 -1.08 24.55
N GLU A 556 7.54 -1.25 24.52
CA GLU A 556 8.27 -2.17 25.41
C GLU A 556 7.77 -3.63 25.34
N GLY A 557 7.23 -4.05 24.19
CA GLY A 557 6.70 -5.39 23.97
C GLY A 557 7.73 -6.38 23.46
N THR A 558 7.50 -7.69 23.68
CA THR A 558 8.35 -8.74 23.11
C THR A 558 7.53 -9.76 22.34
N PHE A 559 8.02 -10.12 21.13
CA PHE A 559 7.46 -11.16 20.25
C PHE A 559 8.47 -12.32 20.07
N ALA A 560 9.24 -12.64 21.11
CA ALA A 560 10.27 -13.67 21.01
C ALA A 560 9.69 -15.05 20.66
N GLY A 561 10.12 -15.64 19.53
CA GLY A 561 9.61 -16.92 19.04
C GLY A 561 8.14 -16.88 18.59
N ALA A 562 7.57 -15.70 18.36
CA ALA A 562 6.20 -15.58 17.88
C ALA A 562 6.09 -15.88 16.38
N ASP A 563 4.96 -16.47 15.97
CA ASP A 563 4.58 -16.62 14.58
C ASP A 563 3.59 -15.50 14.20
N CYS A 564 4.10 -14.49 13.52
CA CYS A 564 3.34 -13.33 13.06
C CYS A 564 3.09 -13.37 11.55
N SER A 565 3.17 -14.53 10.91
CA SER A 565 2.99 -14.64 9.46
C SER A 565 1.66 -14.06 9.00
N GLY A 566 1.69 -13.20 7.98
CA GLY A 566 0.52 -12.50 7.46
C GLY A 566 -0.11 -11.49 8.42
N ALA A 567 0.53 -11.14 9.53
CA ALA A 567 0.02 -10.10 10.43
C ALA A 567 0.12 -8.71 9.80
N SER A 568 -0.80 -7.82 10.19
CA SER A 568 -0.83 -6.45 9.70
C SER A 568 -0.53 -5.47 10.82
N PHE A 569 0.51 -4.63 10.62
CA PHE A 569 0.91 -3.54 11.49
C PHE A 569 0.77 -2.18 10.77
N VAL A 570 -0.18 -2.06 9.88
CA VAL A 570 -0.38 -0.85 9.09
C VAL A 570 -0.64 0.35 9.99
N ARG A 571 0.14 1.43 9.83
CA ARG A 571 0.12 2.64 10.68
C ARG A 571 0.35 2.36 12.18
N ALA A 572 0.81 1.18 12.54
CA ALA A 572 1.14 0.88 13.92
C ALA A 572 2.37 1.66 14.38
N ARG A 573 2.41 2.01 15.64
CA ARG A 573 3.56 2.61 16.29
C ARG A 573 4.23 1.59 17.21
N LEU A 574 5.45 1.19 16.84
CA LEU A 574 6.24 0.25 17.62
C LEU A 574 7.43 1.01 18.26
N GLU A 575 7.50 1.00 19.57
CA GLU A 575 8.56 1.66 20.32
C GLU A 575 9.21 0.67 21.29
N GLN A 576 10.52 0.48 21.18
CA GLN A 576 11.30 -0.45 22.01
C GLN A 576 10.77 -1.90 21.98
N VAL A 577 10.22 -2.33 20.84
CA VAL A 577 9.68 -3.68 20.65
C VAL A 577 10.79 -4.64 20.20
N GLN A 578 10.74 -5.88 20.68
CA GLN A 578 11.72 -6.91 20.35
C GLN A 578 11.06 -8.06 19.59
N PHE A 579 11.59 -8.36 18.41
CA PHE A 579 11.30 -9.56 17.64
C PHE A 579 12.55 -10.45 17.63
N SER A 580 12.55 -11.51 18.42
CA SER A 580 13.68 -12.41 18.50
C SER A 580 13.25 -13.82 18.12
N GLN A 581 13.89 -14.44 17.12
CA GLN A 581 13.53 -15.77 16.62
C GLN A 581 12.08 -15.85 16.11
N SER A 582 11.51 -14.72 15.69
CA SER A 582 10.13 -14.65 15.22
C SER A 582 10.05 -14.99 13.74
N GLN A 583 8.92 -15.56 13.34
CA GLN A 583 8.56 -15.74 11.94
C GLN A 583 7.67 -14.59 11.50
N LEU A 584 8.08 -13.90 10.44
CA LEU A 584 7.48 -12.65 10.00
C LEU A 584 7.18 -12.65 8.49
N ASP A 585 6.79 -13.79 7.93
CA ASP A 585 6.51 -13.91 6.51
C ASP A 585 5.22 -13.18 6.13
N ASP A 586 5.22 -12.48 5.00
CA ASP A 586 4.06 -11.73 4.47
C ASP A 586 3.49 -10.67 5.44
N VAL A 587 4.30 -10.10 6.34
CA VAL A 587 3.86 -9.07 7.29
C VAL A 587 3.78 -7.71 6.61
N ASP A 588 2.71 -6.96 6.90
CA ASP A 588 2.50 -5.61 6.39
C ASP A 588 2.83 -4.55 7.45
N PHE A 589 3.90 -3.78 7.23
CA PHE A 589 4.31 -2.62 8.04
C PHE A 589 4.07 -1.29 7.32
N SER A 590 3.16 -1.24 6.35
CA SER A 590 2.91 -0.01 5.58
C SER A 590 2.51 1.15 6.49
N ALA A 591 3.12 2.30 6.26
CA ALA A 591 2.97 3.52 7.06
C ALA A 591 3.24 3.35 8.57
N ALA A 592 3.87 2.25 8.99
CA ALA A 592 4.22 2.03 10.40
C ALA A 592 5.38 2.90 10.84
N VAL A 593 5.41 3.25 12.12
CA VAL A 593 6.50 3.97 12.77
C VAL A 593 7.22 3.03 13.73
N LEU A 594 8.48 2.71 13.41
CA LEU A 594 9.32 1.85 14.22
C LEU A 594 10.43 2.69 14.88
N GLN A 595 10.46 2.70 16.20
CA GLN A 595 11.48 3.41 16.98
C GLN A 595 12.19 2.46 17.94
N SER A 596 13.49 2.35 17.82
CA SER A 596 14.34 1.47 18.66
C SER A 596 13.86 0.00 18.69
N VAL A 597 13.34 -0.49 17.56
CA VAL A 597 12.86 -1.86 17.39
C VAL A 597 14.03 -2.79 17.08
N GLN A 598 14.01 -4.00 17.62
CA GLN A 598 15.08 -4.97 17.43
C GLN A 598 14.55 -6.26 16.79
N PHE A 599 15.14 -6.61 15.65
CA PHE A 599 14.90 -7.86 14.94
C PHE A 599 16.14 -8.75 15.07
N ARG A 600 16.08 -9.78 15.90
CA ARG A 600 17.20 -10.69 16.15
C ARG A 600 16.85 -12.10 15.73
N HIS A 601 17.71 -12.73 14.88
CA HIS A 601 17.48 -14.08 14.36
C HIS A 601 16.10 -14.24 13.71
N VAL A 602 15.64 -13.21 13.02
CA VAL A 602 14.31 -13.20 12.38
C VAL A 602 14.41 -13.73 10.97
N GLN A 603 13.41 -14.50 10.56
CA GLN A 603 13.18 -14.86 9.18
C GLN A 603 11.99 -14.07 8.65
N ALA A 604 12.15 -13.45 7.51
CA ALA A 604 11.13 -12.60 6.90
C ALA A 604 11.17 -12.69 5.39
N ILE A 605 10.07 -13.16 4.82
CA ILE A 605 9.87 -13.26 3.38
C ILE A 605 8.73 -12.32 3.01
N ARG A 606 8.91 -11.47 1.99
CA ARG A 606 7.90 -10.57 1.43
C ARG A 606 7.24 -9.62 2.43
N TRP A 607 8.03 -8.94 3.25
CA TRP A 607 7.53 -7.81 4.03
C TRP A 607 7.08 -6.67 3.13
N GLN A 608 6.13 -5.88 3.64
CA GLN A 608 5.63 -4.70 2.95
C GLN A 608 5.75 -3.45 3.84
N PRO A 609 6.95 -2.86 3.98
CA PRO A 609 7.15 -1.67 4.82
C PRO A 609 6.98 -0.37 4.02
N ARG A 610 5.94 -0.25 3.22
CA ARG A 610 5.72 0.89 2.33
C ARG A 610 5.44 2.15 3.14
N GLU A 611 6.07 3.28 2.75
CA GLU A 611 5.87 4.59 3.40
C GLU A 611 6.11 4.55 4.92
N SER A 612 6.83 3.57 5.42
CA SER A 612 7.11 3.42 6.85
C SER A 612 8.33 4.25 7.27
N SER A 613 8.34 4.65 8.55
CA SER A 613 9.44 5.43 9.14
C SER A 613 10.13 4.62 10.24
N TRP A 614 11.42 4.40 10.10
CA TRP A 614 12.24 3.58 10.99
C TRP A 614 13.37 4.40 11.58
N GLN A 615 13.44 4.44 12.88
CA GLN A 615 14.49 5.15 13.60
C GLN A 615 15.17 4.23 14.59
N ASP A 616 16.51 4.17 14.55
CA ASP A 616 17.34 3.39 15.45
C ASP A 616 16.93 1.89 15.49
N VAL A 617 16.53 1.32 14.31
CA VAL A 617 16.11 -0.08 14.18
C VAL A 617 17.34 -0.97 13.96
N LEU A 618 17.38 -2.09 14.67
CA LEU A 618 18.48 -3.07 14.60
C LEU A 618 17.99 -4.40 14.02
N PHE A 619 18.65 -4.85 12.96
CA PHE A 619 18.57 -6.22 12.44
C PHE A 619 19.86 -6.96 12.77
N GLN A 620 19.79 -8.02 13.55
CA GLN A 620 20.96 -8.81 13.95
C GLN A 620 20.76 -10.27 13.60
N GLN A 621 21.68 -10.84 12.82
CA GLN A 621 21.67 -12.24 12.40
C GLN A 621 20.32 -12.68 11.80
N SER A 622 19.70 -11.76 11.04
CA SER A 622 18.39 -11.94 10.45
C SER A 622 18.48 -12.23 8.95
N HIS A 623 17.47 -12.93 8.44
CA HIS A 623 17.38 -13.29 7.03
C HIS A 623 16.14 -12.64 6.41
N LEU A 624 16.36 -11.73 5.45
CA LEU A 624 15.32 -11.01 4.72
C LEU A 624 15.37 -11.43 3.25
N GLN A 625 14.25 -11.91 2.72
CA GLN A 625 14.18 -12.41 1.36
C GLN A 625 12.96 -11.85 0.62
N GLU A 626 13.12 -11.60 -0.68
CA GLU A 626 12.04 -11.14 -1.57
C GLU A 626 11.31 -9.90 -1.04
N GLN A 627 12.06 -8.85 -0.71
CA GLN A 627 11.53 -7.63 -0.12
C GLN A 627 11.37 -6.51 -1.14
N GLU A 628 10.24 -5.82 -1.14
CA GLU A 628 10.02 -4.58 -1.89
C GLU A 628 9.78 -3.42 -0.92
N TRP A 629 10.76 -2.55 -0.75
CA TRP A 629 10.71 -1.43 0.18
C TRP A 629 10.51 -0.13 -0.58
N LEU A 630 9.28 0.39 -0.52
CA LEU A 630 8.84 1.55 -1.28
C LEU A 630 8.70 2.77 -0.37
N ASP A 631 9.39 3.86 -0.70
CA ASP A 631 9.33 5.13 0.05
C ASP A 631 9.54 4.94 1.56
N VAL A 632 10.54 4.14 1.93
CA VAL A 632 10.87 3.87 3.34
C VAL A 632 11.85 4.93 3.85
N ASP A 633 11.56 5.49 5.03
CA ASP A 633 12.45 6.45 5.70
C ASP A 633 13.20 5.76 6.84
N MET A 634 14.50 5.53 6.65
CA MET A 634 15.37 4.89 7.63
C MET A 634 16.38 5.89 8.19
N LEU A 635 16.34 6.10 9.48
CA LEU A 635 17.30 6.94 10.19
C LEU A 635 18.13 6.12 11.18
N ARG A 636 19.44 6.05 10.97
CA ARG A 636 20.39 5.32 11.81
C ARG A 636 20.05 3.84 12.06
N CYS A 637 19.46 3.19 11.08
CA CYS A 637 19.19 1.76 11.14
C CYS A 637 20.47 0.95 10.92
N THR A 638 20.57 -0.21 11.56
CA THR A 638 21.76 -1.06 11.49
C THR A 638 21.37 -2.50 11.17
N PHE A 639 22.07 -3.06 10.20
CA PHE A 639 22.03 -4.49 9.87
C PHE A 639 23.38 -5.08 10.26
N GLU A 640 23.38 -6.07 11.16
CA GLU A 640 24.58 -6.74 11.64
C GLU A 640 24.54 -8.22 11.31
N SER A 641 25.56 -8.72 10.64
CA SER A 641 25.70 -10.15 10.31
C SER A 641 24.43 -10.76 9.71
N SER A 642 23.69 -9.95 8.95
CA SER A 642 22.38 -10.31 8.39
C SER A 642 22.49 -10.65 6.90
N GLN A 643 21.55 -11.43 6.41
CA GLN A 643 21.46 -11.83 5.01
C GLN A 643 20.26 -11.14 4.37
N LEU A 644 20.50 -10.43 3.26
CA LEU A 644 19.48 -9.76 2.47
C LEU A 644 19.56 -10.35 1.06
N GLN A 645 18.51 -11.02 0.63
CA GLN A 645 18.41 -11.62 -0.69
C GLN A 645 17.21 -11.06 -1.44
N GLU A 646 17.44 -10.56 -2.66
CA GLU A 646 16.38 -9.99 -3.49
C GLU A 646 15.61 -8.84 -2.78
N VAL A 647 16.35 -7.98 -2.08
CA VAL A 647 15.78 -6.80 -1.41
C VAL A 647 15.89 -5.59 -2.33
N GLN A 648 14.77 -4.94 -2.60
CA GLN A 648 14.69 -3.79 -3.49
C GLN A 648 14.26 -2.55 -2.71
N TYR A 649 15.11 -1.53 -2.69
CA TYR A 649 14.81 -0.20 -2.18
C TYR A 649 14.42 0.70 -3.36
N LEU A 650 13.19 1.16 -3.37
CA LEU A 650 12.61 1.84 -4.52
C LEU A 650 11.98 3.18 -4.12
N MET A 651 11.77 4.06 -5.11
CA MET A 651 10.98 5.28 -5.00
C MET A 651 11.47 6.24 -3.92
N ARG A 652 12.75 6.62 -3.97
CA ARG A 652 13.37 7.62 -3.09
C ARG A 652 13.35 7.28 -1.60
N SER A 653 13.47 5.98 -1.31
CA SER A 653 13.71 5.57 0.07
C SER A 653 14.88 6.34 0.66
N ARG A 654 14.69 6.92 1.85
CA ARG A 654 15.72 7.67 2.56
C ARG A 654 16.43 6.76 3.55
N LEU A 655 17.71 6.52 3.32
CA LEU A 655 18.54 5.60 4.08
C LEU A 655 19.65 6.36 4.81
N SER A 656 19.25 7.33 5.66
CA SER A 656 20.18 8.22 6.33
C SER A 656 20.90 7.55 7.49
N GLY A 657 22.23 7.40 7.40
CA GLY A 657 23.07 6.77 8.41
C GLY A 657 22.83 5.27 8.57
N VAL A 658 22.32 4.63 7.53
CA VAL A 658 22.12 3.17 7.51
C VAL A 658 23.47 2.46 7.43
N ARG A 659 23.62 1.40 8.23
CA ARG A 659 24.83 0.62 8.31
C ARG A 659 24.55 -0.85 8.03
N TYR A 660 25.27 -1.41 7.06
CA TYR A 660 25.36 -2.84 6.82
C TYR A 660 26.75 -3.29 7.29
N GLN A 661 26.80 -3.99 8.39
CA GLN A 661 28.04 -4.47 8.98
C GLN A 661 28.11 -5.99 8.88
N ASP A 662 29.15 -6.51 8.22
CA ASP A 662 29.39 -7.95 8.05
C ASP A 662 28.15 -8.68 7.45
N CYS A 663 27.40 -7.99 6.57
CA CYS A 663 26.19 -8.50 5.94
C CYS A 663 26.48 -9.21 4.62
N GLN A 664 25.56 -10.08 4.22
CA GLN A 664 25.53 -10.67 2.88
C GLN A 664 24.35 -10.08 2.11
N LEU A 665 24.64 -9.37 1.02
CA LEU A 665 23.69 -8.67 0.18
C LEU A 665 23.72 -9.32 -1.22
N GLN A 666 22.72 -10.12 -1.53
CA GLN A 666 22.65 -10.82 -2.82
C GLN A 666 21.45 -10.35 -3.62
N GLN A 667 21.68 -9.97 -4.88
CA GLN A 667 20.64 -9.53 -5.81
C GLN A 667 19.80 -8.38 -5.25
N CYS A 668 20.44 -7.49 -4.49
CA CYS A 668 19.79 -6.33 -3.92
C CYS A 668 19.84 -5.14 -4.89
N LEU A 669 18.77 -4.33 -4.87
CA LEU A 669 18.64 -3.15 -5.73
C LEU A 669 18.37 -1.90 -4.89
N TRP A 670 19.18 -0.85 -5.10
CA TRP A 670 18.91 0.51 -4.60
C TRP A 670 18.65 1.40 -5.81
N LEU A 671 17.42 1.80 -6.01
CA LEU A 671 17.00 2.63 -7.13
C LEU A 671 16.48 3.97 -6.63
N ASP A 672 17.14 5.06 -7.03
CA ASP A 672 16.79 6.45 -6.68
C ASP A 672 16.67 6.65 -5.15
N CYS A 673 17.66 6.19 -4.38
CA CYS A 673 17.67 6.28 -2.92
C CYS A 673 18.57 7.42 -2.42
N ASP A 674 18.18 8.02 -1.27
CA ASP A 674 19.04 8.93 -0.50
C ASP A 674 19.87 8.11 0.52
N LEU A 675 21.19 8.07 0.31
CA LEU A 675 22.11 7.17 0.99
C LEU A 675 23.09 7.90 1.94
N ARG A 676 22.68 9.01 2.51
CA ARG A 676 23.56 9.82 3.36
C ARG A 676 24.14 9.05 4.54
N GLY A 677 25.49 9.06 4.67
CA GLY A 677 26.18 8.40 5.75
C GLY A 677 26.11 6.87 5.71
N LEU A 678 25.99 6.30 4.53
CA LEU A 678 25.98 4.85 4.28
C LEU A 678 27.28 4.18 4.75
N SER A 679 27.17 3.01 5.38
CA SER A 679 28.31 2.13 5.66
C SER A 679 28.02 0.70 5.22
N LEU A 680 28.97 0.12 4.48
CA LEU A 680 28.96 -1.27 3.99
C LEU A 680 30.14 -2.08 4.53
N ARG A 681 30.71 -1.62 5.63
CA ARG A 681 31.92 -2.15 6.20
C ARG A 681 31.85 -3.67 6.40
N GLY A 682 32.82 -4.39 5.83
CA GLY A 682 32.94 -5.84 5.96
C GLY A 682 31.87 -6.64 5.21
N SER A 683 30.92 -5.99 4.55
CA SER A 683 29.81 -6.66 3.88
C SER A 683 30.19 -7.23 2.54
N THR A 684 29.47 -8.25 2.12
CA THR A 684 29.62 -8.90 0.80
C THR A 684 28.42 -8.58 -0.05
N LEU A 685 28.67 -7.98 -1.22
CA LEU A 685 27.66 -7.66 -2.23
C LEU A 685 27.84 -8.59 -3.43
N LYS A 686 26.80 -9.28 -3.82
CA LYS A 686 26.81 -10.16 -4.98
C LYS A 686 25.65 -9.85 -5.91
N GLU A 687 25.93 -9.61 -7.18
CA GLU A 687 24.91 -9.33 -8.19
C GLU A 687 23.97 -8.19 -7.79
N SER A 688 24.50 -7.19 -7.05
CA SER A 688 23.72 -6.11 -6.46
C SER A 688 23.93 -4.80 -7.23
N SER A 689 22.89 -3.98 -7.32
CA SER A 689 22.89 -2.79 -8.15
C SER A 689 22.50 -1.53 -7.37
N TRP A 690 23.27 -0.45 -7.59
CA TRP A 690 23.07 0.87 -7.04
C TRP A 690 22.86 1.83 -8.21
N LEU A 691 21.60 2.21 -8.44
CA LEU A 691 21.22 2.96 -9.62
C LEU A 691 20.53 4.26 -9.21
N LEU A 692 21.03 5.39 -9.73
CA LEU A 692 20.42 6.70 -9.53
C LEU A 692 20.17 6.99 -8.02
N GLY A 693 21.05 7.68 -7.36
CA GLY A 693 20.90 7.96 -5.94
C GLY A 693 21.62 9.22 -5.54
N LEU A 694 21.33 9.71 -4.34
CA LEU A 694 22.03 10.82 -3.71
C LEU A 694 22.84 10.30 -2.53
N LEU A 695 24.14 10.50 -2.57
CA LEU A 695 25.03 10.23 -1.45
C LEU A 695 25.69 11.55 -1.04
N ASP A 696 25.13 12.17 -0.01
CA ASP A 696 25.73 13.34 0.61
C ASP A 696 26.54 12.90 1.83
N GLY A 697 27.86 13.06 1.78
CA GLY A 697 28.79 12.60 2.79
C GLY A 697 29.65 11.43 2.36
N VAL A 698 30.51 10.96 3.27
CA VAL A 698 31.49 9.90 3.01
C VAL A 698 30.86 8.53 3.19
N ALA A 699 30.83 7.71 2.14
CA ALA A 699 30.47 6.30 2.26
C ALA A 699 31.65 5.47 2.82
N ASP A 700 31.37 4.56 3.74
CA ASP A 700 32.36 3.61 4.25
C ASP A 700 32.16 2.23 3.62
N CYS A 701 32.94 1.92 2.58
CA CYS A 701 32.99 0.63 1.92
C CYS A 701 34.24 -0.19 2.32
N SER A 702 34.84 0.12 3.48
CA SER A 702 36.08 -0.53 3.91
C SER A 702 35.90 -2.04 4.15
N ALA A 703 36.90 -2.83 3.74
CA ALA A 703 36.90 -4.28 3.85
C ALA A 703 35.69 -4.99 3.21
N SER A 704 34.87 -4.29 2.40
CA SER A 704 33.75 -4.89 1.69
C SER A 704 34.20 -5.74 0.50
N THR A 705 33.35 -6.70 0.11
CA THR A 705 33.59 -7.56 -1.06
C THR A 705 32.44 -7.39 -2.06
N TRP A 706 32.77 -7.07 -3.31
CA TRP A 706 31.81 -6.82 -4.36
C TRP A 706 32.05 -7.79 -5.52
N HIS A 707 31.05 -8.52 -5.90
CA HIS A 707 31.13 -9.45 -7.01
C HIS A 707 29.98 -9.21 -7.98
N GLN A 708 30.30 -8.97 -9.24
CA GLN A 708 29.32 -8.72 -10.31
C GLN A 708 28.27 -7.65 -9.93
N SER A 709 28.72 -6.61 -9.25
CA SER A 709 27.86 -5.55 -8.75
C SER A 709 28.03 -4.26 -9.54
N VAL A 710 26.97 -3.44 -9.59
CA VAL A 710 26.95 -2.24 -10.43
C VAL A 710 26.67 -1.00 -9.59
N VAL A 711 27.44 0.06 -9.82
CA VAL A 711 27.19 1.41 -9.33
C VAL A 711 27.04 2.34 -10.53
N SER A 712 25.90 2.98 -10.70
CA SER A 712 25.65 3.86 -11.83
C SER A 712 24.76 5.06 -11.42
N GLY A 713 25.17 6.25 -11.81
CA GLY A 713 24.41 7.48 -11.44
C GLY A 713 24.39 7.77 -9.94
N LEU A 714 25.37 7.26 -9.19
CA LEU A 714 25.58 7.54 -7.78
C LEU A 714 27.02 8.04 -7.58
N ASP A 715 27.17 9.30 -7.21
CA ASP A 715 28.47 9.88 -6.93
C ASP A 715 28.89 9.60 -5.48
N MET A 716 30.14 9.14 -5.29
CA MET A 716 30.68 8.72 -3.99
C MET A 716 32.04 9.40 -3.69
N PRO A 717 32.13 10.74 -3.75
CA PRO A 717 33.37 11.43 -3.52
C PRO A 717 33.86 11.25 -2.07
N GLY A 718 35.16 11.14 -1.87
CA GLY A 718 35.76 10.95 -0.55
C GLY A 718 35.49 9.61 0.11
N SER A 719 34.85 8.65 -0.56
CA SER A 719 34.49 7.34 -0.01
C SER A 719 35.70 6.51 0.40
N ASN A 720 35.49 5.69 1.44
CA ASN A 720 36.52 4.82 2.00
C ASN A 720 36.38 3.39 1.46
N TRP A 721 37.33 2.97 0.61
CA TRP A 721 37.40 1.62 0.02
C TRP A 721 38.63 0.84 0.54
N GLN A 722 39.15 1.23 1.71
CA GLN A 722 40.33 0.59 2.27
C GLN A 722 40.12 -0.91 2.44
N GLY A 723 41.02 -1.70 1.82
CA GLY A 723 40.97 -3.17 1.89
C GLY A 723 39.75 -3.81 1.18
N ALA A 724 38.97 -3.04 0.43
CA ALA A 724 37.84 -3.57 -0.33
C ALA A 724 38.30 -4.49 -1.46
N ARG A 725 37.47 -5.47 -1.79
CA ARG A 725 37.69 -6.41 -2.91
C ARG A 725 36.55 -6.27 -3.91
N LEU A 726 36.87 -5.92 -5.13
CA LEU A 726 35.91 -5.79 -6.22
C LEU A 726 36.29 -6.75 -7.34
N GLU A 727 35.39 -7.60 -7.75
CA GLU A 727 35.56 -8.55 -8.84
C GLU A 727 34.40 -8.43 -9.83
N GLU A 728 34.74 -8.29 -11.10
CA GLU A 728 33.79 -8.19 -12.21
C GLU A 728 32.68 -7.11 -11.98
N SER A 729 33.00 -6.05 -11.26
CA SER A 729 32.07 -5.01 -10.86
C SER A 729 32.22 -3.76 -11.74
N ASN A 730 31.09 -3.04 -11.91
CA ASN A 730 31.01 -1.88 -12.80
C ASN A 730 30.81 -0.58 -11.99
N LEU A 731 31.79 0.34 -12.10
CA LEU A 731 31.76 1.69 -11.52
C LEU A 731 31.98 2.77 -12.59
N ARG A 732 31.55 2.52 -13.80
CA ARG A 732 31.77 3.39 -14.96
C ARG A 732 31.10 4.76 -14.75
N GLY A 733 31.90 5.82 -14.94
CA GLY A 733 31.44 7.20 -14.87
C GLY A 733 31.12 7.71 -13.47
N VAL A 734 31.39 6.92 -12.41
CA VAL A 734 31.12 7.31 -11.01
C VAL A 734 32.11 8.36 -10.53
N ASP A 735 31.69 9.35 -9.80
CA ASP A 735 32.58 10.25 -9.08
C ASP A 735 33.10 9.59 -7.80
N LEU A 736 34.37 9.21 -7.81
CA LEU A 736 35.14 8.65 -6.72
C LEU A 736 36.31 9.58 -6.35
N SER A 737 36.17 10.87 -6.61
CA SER A 737 37.21 11.87 -6.32
C SER A 737 37.56 11.88 -4.83
N GLN A 738 38.84 12.07 -4.51
CA GLN A 738 39.40 12.09 -3.14
C GLN A 738 39.15 10.82 -2.32
N SER A 739 38.72 9.72 -2.92
CA SER A 739 38.44 8.45 -2.24
C SER A 739 39.70 7.71 -1.85
N CYS A 740 39.62 6.90 -0.79
CA CYS A 740 40.71 6.07 -0.29
C CYS A 740 40.55 4.61 -0.75
N PHE A 741 41.48 4.14 -1.60
CA PHE A 741 41.59 2.76 -2.08
C PHE A 741 42.84 2.05 -1.55
N GLU A 742 43.30 2.39 -0.35
CA GLU A 742 44.46 1.74 0.24
C GLU A 742 44.21 0.23 0.41
N GLN A 743 45.17 -0.59 -0.09
CA GLN A 743 45.06 -2.05 -0.05
C GLN A 743 43.82 -2.64 -0.77
N ALA A 744 43.10 -1.86 -1.54
CA ALA A 744 41.97 -2.35 -2.31
C ALA A 744 42.43 -3.31 -3.44
N GLN A 745 41.61 -4.29 -3.75
CA GLN A 745 41.85 -5.29 -4.78
C GLN A 745 40.71 -5.24 -5.80
N LEU A 746 40.99 -4.73 -6.99
CA LEU A 746 40.06 -4.64 -8.09
C LEU A 746 40.54 -5.59 -9.19
N GLN A 747 39.69 -6.52 -9.60
CA GLN A 747 39.97 -7.46 -10.68
C GLN A 747 38.82 -7.47 -11.68
N CYS A 748 39.14 -7.34 -12.93
CA CYS A 748 38.19 -7.34 -14.05
C CYS A 748 37.06 -6.29 -13.87
N CYS A 749 37.31 -5.16 -13.19
CA CYS A 749 36.33 -4.11 -12.95
C CYS A 749 36.35 -3.05 -14.06
N ASP A 750 35.19 -2.44 -14.30
CA ASP A 750 35.09 -1.28 -15.24
C ASP A 750 34.97 0.03 -14.42
N LEU A 751 36.00 0.88 -14.54
CA LEU A 751 36.04 2.25 -14.00
C LEU A 751 36.23 3.25 -15.17
N SER A 752 35.83 2.92 -16.39
CA SER A 752 35.93 3.83 -17.52
C SER A 752 35.17 5.12 -17.22
N ARG A 753 35.82 6.27 -17.53
CA ARG A 753 35.30 7.61 -17.25
C ARG A 753 35.00 7.93 -15.78
N ALA A 754 35.43 7.09 -14.87
CA ALA A 754 35.28 7.38 -13.43
C ALA A 754 36.17 8.61 -13.09
N ASN A 755 35.64 9.47 -12.22
CA ASN A 755 36.42 10.59 -11.66
C ASN A 755 37.15 10.08 -10.41
N LEU A 756 38.45 9.85 -10.52
CA LEU A 756 39.36 9.42 -9.47
C LEU A 756 40.35 10.53 -9.07
N HIS A 757 39.94 11.80 -9.31
CA HIS A 757 40.77 12.97 -8.96
C HIS A 757 41.16 12.97 -7.50
N GLY A 758 42.46 13.12 -7.22
CA GLY A 758 43.01 13.22 -5.86
C GLY A 758 42.86 11.94 -5.01
N SER A 759 42.46 10.81 -5.60
CA SER A 759 42.28 9.52 -4.90
C SER A 759 43.61 8.92 -4.42
N GLN A 760 43.54 8.06 -3.40
CA GLN A 760 44.73 7.44 -2.77
C GLN A 760 44.71 5.93 -2.98
N TRP A 761 45.81 5.38 -3.57
CA TRP A 761 45.95 4.00 -3.98
C TRP A 761 47.24 3.39 -3.44
N SER A 762 47.39 3.33 -2.14
CA SER A 762 48.58 2.69 -1.54
C SER A 762 48.41 1.17 -1.48
N GLN A 763 49.36 0.41 -2.04
CA GLN A 763 49.34 -1.05 -2.06
C GLN A 763 48.09 -1.65 -2.72
N ALA A 764 47.42 -0.92 -3.64
CA ALA A 764 46.23 -1.38 -4.33
C ALA A 764 46.54 -2.25 -5.54
N VAL A 765 45.60 -3.07 -5.95
CA VAL A 765 45.69 -3.94 -7.12
C VAL A 765 44.52 -3.63 -8.04
N LEU A 766 44.82 -3.26 -9.31
CA LEU A 766 43.84 -2.99 -10.37
C LEU A 766 44.17 -3.87 -11.60
N ARG A 767 44.06 -5.16 -11.44
CA ARG A 767 44.42 -6.11 -12.50
C ARG A 767 43.27 -6.31 -13.48
N GLU A 768 43.61 -6.33 -14.78
CA GLU A 768 42.64 -6.61 -15.85
C GLU A 768 41.42 -5.65 -15.81
N CYS A 769 41.59 -4.46 -15.23
CA CYS A 769 40.54 -3.45 -15.10
C CYS A 769 40.44 -2.60 -16.38
N ILE A 770 39.26 -2.07 -16.66
CA ILE A 770 39.00 -1.10 -17.71
C ILE A 770 39.00 0.29 -17.09
N LEU A 771 39.93 1.13 -17.50
CA LEU A 771 40.19 2.48 -16.96
C LEU A 771 40.18 3.52 -18.08
N ILE A 772 39.48 3.26 -19.17
CA ILE A 772 39.44 4.12 -20.36
C ILE A 772 38.83 5.47 -20.00
N ASP A 773 39.58 6.55 -20.34
CA ASP A 773 39.23 7.94 -20.04
C ASP A 773 38.99 8.23 -18.52
N ALA A 774 39.51 7.39 -17.63
CA ALA A 774 39.41 7.63 -16.20
C ALA A 774 40.29 8.81 -15.79
N ASP A 775 39.81 9.63 -14.82
CA ASP A 775 40.53 10.79 -14.32
C ASP A 775 41.27 10.50 -13.01
N PHE A 776 42.55 10.17 -13.11
CA PHE A 776 43.49 10.02 -11.99
C PHE A 776 44.29 11.31 -11.72
N SER A 777 43.85 12.48 -12.17
CA SER A 777 44.56 13.72 -11.91
C SER A 777 44.79 13.95 -10.43
N GLN A 778 45.99 14.35 -10.04
CA GLN A 778 46.43 14.53 -8.66
C GLN A 778 46.33 13.26 -7.78
N ALA A 779 46.01 12.11 -8.30
CA ALA A 779 45.95 10.85 -7.53
C ALA A 779 47.34 10.40 -7.05
N VAL A 780 47.36 9.69 -5.94
CA VAL A 780 48.58 9.09 -5.35
C VAL A 780 48.55 7.59 -5.55
N LEU A 781 49.37 7.06 -6.44
CA LEU A 781 49.51 5.64 -6.72
C LEU A 781 50.88 5.15 -6.18
N SER A 782 50.87 4.52 -5.01
CA SER A 782 52.10 4.00 -4.39
C SER A 782 52.05 2.47 -4.24
N LYS A 783 52.98 1.76 -4.82
CA LYS A 783 53.03 0.29 -4.83
C LYS A 783 51.76 -0.35 -5.43
N VAL A 784 51.31 0.18 -6.56
CA VAL A 784 50.08 -0.23 -7.21
C VAL A 784 50.35 -1.20 -8.37
N ASP A 785 49.56 -2.26 -8.47
CA ASP A 785 49.62 -3.21 -9.58
C ASP A 785 48.42 -3.00 -10.55
N MET A 786 48.70 -2.42 -11.72
CA MET A 786 47.74 -2.19 -12.79
C MET A 786 48.02 -3.09 -14.01
N SER A 787 48.59 -4.27 -13.78
CA SER A 787 48.95 -5.17 -14.89
C SER A 787 47.74 -5.64 -15.69
N ASN A 788 47.90 -5.72 -17.01
CA ASN A 788 46.87 -6.12 -17.99
C ASN A 788 45.66 -5.19 -18.08
N SER A 789 45.71 -3.97 -17.52
CA SER A 789 44.57 -3.05 -17.52
C SER A 789 44.54 -2.20 -18.79
N LEU A 790 43.31 -1.82 -19.19
CA LEU A 790 43.07 -0.95 -20.33
C LEU A 790 42.86 0.49 -19.82
N ALA A 791 43.88 1.32 -19.87
CA ALA A 791 43.87 2.68 -19.36
C ALA A 791 44.03 3.74 -20.48
N GLY A 792 43.56 3.44 -21.68
CA GLY A 792 43.60 4.34 -22.81
C GLY A 792 42.92 5.66 -22.53
N GLY A 793 43.54 6.81 -22.86
CA GLY A 793 42.95 8.13 -22.63
C GLY A 793 42.96 8.63 -21.19
N ALA A 794 43.39 7.84 -20.23
CA ALA A 794 43.35 8.22 -18.83
C ALA A 794 44.12 9.50 -18.50
N ASN A 795 43.57 10.37 -17.67
CA ASN A 795 44.18 11.62 -17.23
C ASN A 795 44.96 11.37 -15.92
N VAL A 796 46.32 11.47 -16.01
CA VAL A 796 47.22 11.33 -14.84
C VAL A 796 47.98 12.64 -14.56
N ARG A 797 47.44 13.78 -14.95
CA ARG A 797 48.04 15.10 -14.71
C ARG A 797 48.23 15.38 -13.21
N GLY A 798 49.43 15.73 -12.83
CA GLY A 798 49.76 15.99 -11.43
C GLY A 798 49.76 14.76 -10.51
N ALA A 799 49.53 13.56 -11.04
CA ALA A 799 49.54 12.34 -10.28
C ALA A 799 50.94 11.94 -9.79
N LEU A 800 51.03 11.25 -8.66
CA LEU A 800 52.26 10.62 -8.15
C LEU A 800 52.23 9.13 -8.39
N LEU A 801 53.08 8.65 -9.26
CA LEU A 801 53.26 7.21 -9.60
C LEU A 801 54.54 6.70 -8.95
N ASP A 802 54.47 6.08 -7.80
CA ASP A 802 55.62 5.48 -7.10
C ASP A 802 55.51 3.96 -7.03
N THR A 803 56.39 3.27 -7.65
CA THR A 803 56.48 1.77 -7.66
C THR A 803 55.19 1.19 -8.25
N VAL A 804 54.81 1.63 -9.46
CA VAL A 804 53.61 1.16 -10.18
C VAL A 804 53.98 0.11 -11.21
N ASN A 805 53.23 -1.03 -11.20
CA ASN A 805 53.36 -2.08 -12.20
C ASN A 805 52.32 -1.91 -13.32
N LEU A 806 52.78 -1.57 -14.51
CA LEU A 806 51.95 -1.40 -15.72
C LEU A 806 52.26 -2.49 -16.79
N PHE A 807 52.63 -3.70 -16.31
CA PHE A 807 52.93 -4.82 -17.23
C PHE A 807 51.75 -5.13 -18.13
N ARG A 808 51.96 -5.06 -19.45
CA ARG A 808 50.92 -5.27 -20.47
C ARG A 808 49.73 -4.32 -20.41
N ALA A 809 49.82 -3.24 -19.71
CA ALA A 809 48.76 -2.24 -19.71
C ALA A 809 48.68 -1.45 -21.04
N ASP A 810 47.52 -1.02 -21.45
CA ASP A 810 47.32 -0.09 -22.56
C ASP A 810 47.26 1.33 -22.03
N LEU A 811 48.23 2.13 -22.40
CA LEU A 811 48.43 3.51 -21.95
C LEU A 811 48.30 4.51 -23.11
N GLN A 812 47.67 4.10 -24.23
CA GLN A 812 47.52 4.97 -25.39
C GLN A 812 46.68 6.20 -25.05
N GLY A 813 47.18 7.38 -25.35
CA GLY A 813 46.50 8.63 -25.06
C GLY A 813 46.52 9.11 -23.59
N TRP A 814 47.33 8.52 -22.71
CA TRP A 814 47.54 9.02 -21.39
C TRP A 814 47.89 10.52 -21.39
N GLN A 815 47.21 11.28 -20.56
CA GLN A 815 47.37 12.72 -20.41
C GLN A 815 48.26 13.01 -19.20
N THR A 816 49.47 13.51 -19.44
CA THR A 816 50.44 13.88 -18.41
C THR A 816 50.72 15.38 -18.45
N ASP A 817 51.29 15.93 -17.39
CA ASP A 817 51.78 17.30 -17.31
C ASP A 817 53.13 17.38 -16.59
N MET A 818 53.69 18.59 -16.44
CA MET A 818 54.96 18.80 -15.75
C MET A 818 54.88 18.52 -14.23
N ARG A 819 53.69 18.34 -13.65
CA ARG A 819 53.48 18.03 -12.25
C ARG A 819 53.37 16.53 -12.02
N THR A 820 53.12 15.74 -13.05
CA THR A 820 53.10 14.27 -12.99
C THR A 820 54.50 13.76 -12.61
N ARG A 821 54.55 13.03 -11.51
CA ARG A 821 55.79 12.47 -10.99
C ARG A 821 55.80 10.96 -11.05
N SER A 822 56.80 10.36 -11.68
CA SER A 822 56.94 8.90 -11.78
C SER A 822 58.28 8.45 -11.18
N ARG A 823 58.23 7.37 -10.35
CA ARG A 823 59.35 6.70 -9.75
C ARG A 823 59.13 5.19 -9.74
N ASN A 824 60.13 4.43 -10.16
CA ASN A 824 60.05 2.94 -10.18
C ASN A 824 58.86 2.35 -10.90
N VAL A 825 58.46 2.95 -12.02
CA VAL A 825 57.30 2.46 -12.81
C VAL A 825 57.78 1.32 -13.76
N TYR A 826 57.13 0.14 -13.68
CA TYR A 826 57.42 -1.00 -14.48
C TYR A 826 56.52 -1.06 -15.74
N LEU A 827 57.10 -0.87 -16.94
CA LEU A 827 56.37 -0.65 -18.19
C LEU A 827 56.65 -1.76 -19.24
N ARG A 828 57.14 -2.93 -18.85
CA ARG A 828 57.42 -4.00 -19.79
C ARG A 828 56.16 -4.43 -20.58
N THR A 829 56.25 -4.39 -21.89
CA THR A 829 55.17 -4.73 -22.84
C THR A 829 53.90 -3.86 -22.70
N ALA A 830 54.00 -2.72 -22.02
CA ALA A 830 52.92 -1.75 -22.03
C ALA A 830 52.80 -1.09 -23.43
N ARG A 831 51.57 -0.90 -23.92
CA ARG A 831 51.29 -0.16 -25.15
C ARG A 831 51.34 1.33 -24.88
N ARG A 832 52.14 2.05 -25.63
CA ARG A 832 52.24 3.52 -25.59
C ARG A 832 51.81 4.11 -26.94
N GLY A 833 51.18 5.26 -26.94
CA GLY A 833 50.93 6.00 -28.15
C GLY A 833 52.23 6.52 -28.79
N PRO A 834 52.20 7.04 -30.04
CA PRO A 834 53.35 7.63 -30.67
C PRO A 834 53.94 8.71 -29.79
N ALA A 835 55.25 8.68 -29.54
CA ALA A 835 56.02 9.46 -28.61
C ALA A 835 55.70 10.96 -28.64
N GLY A 836 55.08 11.46 -27.57
CA GLY A 836 54.71 12.86 -27.43
C GLY A 836 54.44 13.29 -26.01
N GLY A 837 55.10 12.74 -25.01
CA GLY A 837 55.07 13.22 -23.62
C GLY A 837 56.04 12.46 -22.72
N PRO A 838 56.74 13.12 -21.78
CA PRO A 838 57.59 12.44 -20.82
C PRO A 838 56.72 11.64 -19.84
N VAL A 839 56.89 10.33 -19.82
CA VAL A 839 56.56 9.47 -18.69
C VAL A 839 57.86 9.14 -17.95
#